data_63328a91ef24c1ecb4cd783be4fa02fc
#
_entry.id   63328a91ef24c1ecb4cd783be4fa02fc
#
_cell.length_a   1.000
_cell.length_b   1.000
_cell.length_c   1.000
_cell.angle_alpha   90.00
_cell.angle_beta   90.00
_cell.angle_gamma   90.00
#
_symmetry.space_group_name_H-M   'P 1'
#
loop_
_entity.id
_entity.type
_entity.pdbx_description
1 polymer ?
#
loop_
_entity_poly.entity_id
_entity_poly.type
_entity_poly.pdbx_seq_one_letter_code
_entity_poly.pdbx_strand_id
1 'polypeptide(L)'
;MNSKSNGLKDKLGKIHSFIHKFGKYFIIACLILFCVLCIKNKDQFAERVAKGVPESGMEKIAIADGDTIKQEFKANFTSAERIDFRVGRNYGDARPGSIDLTIKDSKGNVVFHITPTMEEVDGRAEVKSTMRRRELHDDRWYKVVVNQKLEKGETYTYEIKGIGINKKDPLYIYISKDMGSVFQPLVKNNKTQDIRLCARVWTTQIDMWAIGLTIAIAVGLIVLLLVQLNIPEKWNKWLTWALFIVNPWLAFYMVEKVFYNPISVMGILSYALNVIWFYIIFAILLLIFNRVKYAVIVGNLLLYGCAVGNYFVMQFRGTPITPADIWALGTAMDVADHYTLSYDKAAIVATIICLGLCIIAWKLDTIKAFRWKHRLAVLAVVVVATLGQSFFCTRVNFLEAHNVKVEFFNQKKGYKRNGFVLSFLLNVQYLLGTEPEGYSVDKVKDIAKNYEVTTGQNKNLKQKPNVVVIMNETFSDLNVVNKIKTNKEVMPYINSMKENTIKGDMLVSVFGGGTSNSEYEFLTGNSVSSLPLNGNAYTQFVKHEVPSLATQLKEQGYDTTAFHPYKPNAWNRQSVYPLLGFDNFLDESSLDESKVRRIRGWVSDESDYDKIIETFENRKSDNPLFMFNVTIQNHGGYLLPDDNFKQEITIEDEKKTEPAERYLSLIHESDRAFKKLIDYFKEQKEPTIVVMFGDHQPKLEDEFYELLYGKDLNSLNIKEMQKKFTVPFVIWANYDIKEQENVKLTSANYLSTLMLKQTN
;
A
#
# COMPACT_ATOMS: atom_id res chain seq x y z
N MET A 1 11.48 -44.51 -29.62
CA MET A 1 11.77 -43.45 -28.64
C MET A 1 13.10 -42.73 -28.85
N ASN A 2 14.10 -43.29 -29.51
CA ASN A 2 15.43 -42.66 -29.69
C ASN A 2 15.53 -41.49 -30.70
N SER A 3 14.66 -41.36 -31.69
CA SER A 3 14.77 -40.29 -32.70
C SER A 3 14.27 -38.94 -32.25
N LYS A 4 13.24 -38.88 -31.36
CA LYS A 4 12.75 -37.62 -30.77
C LYS A 4 13.74 -37.02 -29.75
N SER A 5 14.50 -37.87 -29.04
CA SER A 5 15.54 -37.44 -28.08
C SER A 5 16.72 -36.80 -28.78
N ASN A 6 17.15 -37.26 -29.95
CA ASN A 6 18.24 -36.68 -30.71
C ASN A 6 17.87 -35.35 -31.35
N GLY A 7 16.64 -35.18 -31.84
CA GLY A 7 16.14 -33.93 -32.40
C GLY A 7 16.03 -32.81 -31.36
N LEU A 8 15.68 -33.12 -30.09
CA LEU A 8 15.64 -32.15 -28.99
C LEU A 8 17.04 -31.71 -28.55
N LYS A 9 17.98 -32.68 -28.51
CA LYS A 9 19.40 -32.36 -28.20
C LYS A 9 20.06 -31.48 -29.26
N ASP A 10 19.76 -31.70 -30.53
CA ASP A 10 20.29 -30.87 -31.62
C ASP A 10 19.68 -29.48 -31.64
N LYS A 11 18.37 -29.34 -31.38
CA LYS A 11 17.71 -28.02 -31.19
C LYS A 11 18.28 -27.27 -30.00
N LEU A 12 18.46 -27.92 -28.85
CA LEU A 12 19.06 -27.32 -27.66
C LEU A 12 20.54 -26.92 -27.91
N GLY A 13 21.29 -27.73 -28.67
CA GLY A 13 22.68 -27.40 -29.08
C GLY A 13 22.75 -26.16 -29.97
N LYS A 14 21.82 -26.01 -30.94
CA LYS A 14 21.72 -24.83 -31.82
C LYS A 14 21.31 -23.58 -31.03
N ILE A 15 20.35 -23.69 -30.11
CA ILE A 15 19.95 -22.61 -29.22
C ILE A 15 21.12 -22.19 -28.32
N HIS A 16 21.83 -23.14 -27.75
CA HIS A 16 23.01 -22.87 -26.92
C HIS A 16 24.11 -22.14 -27.70
N SER A 17 24.41 -22.60 -28.91
CA SER A 17 25.41 -21.96 -29.81
C SER A 17 24.98 -20.54 -30.21
N PHE A 18 23.70 -20.33 -30.51
CA PHE A 18 23.15 -19.03 -30.82
C PHE A 18 23.25 -18.06 -29.63
N ILE A 19 22.82 -18.50 -28.43
CA ILE A 19 22.91 -17.71 -27.19
C ILE A 19 24.40 -17.38 -26.89
N HIS A 20 25.31 -18.33 -27.07
CA HIS A 20 26.72 -18.09 -26.80
C HIS A 20 27.35 -17.08 -27.79
N LYS A 21 26.91 -17.09 -29.05
CA LYS A 21 27.44 -16.20 -30.10
C LYS A 21 26.83 -14.80 -30.05
N PHE A 22 25.54 -14.68 -29.85
CA PHE A 22 24.81 -13.41 -29.93
C PHE A 22 24.42 -12.84 -28.57
N GLY A 23 24.32 -13.66 -27.51
CA GLY A 23 23.86 -13.23 -26.18
C GLY A 23 24.66 -12.09 -25.59
N LYS A 24 26.00 -12.06 -25.78
CA LYS A 24 26.85 -10.95 -25.30
C LYS A 24 26.48 -9.61 -25.95
N TYR A 25 26.22 -9.61 -27.25
CA TYR A 25 25.88 -8.38 -27.99
C TYR A 25 24.48 -7.90 -27.60
N PHE A 26 23.55 -8.83 -27.36
CA PHE A 26 22.23 -8.51 -26.83
C PHE A 26 22.33 -7.87 -25.43
N ILE A 27 23.12 -8.43 -24.52
CA ILE A 27 23.34 -7.85 -23.18
C ILE A 27 23.99 -6.47 -23.29
N ILE A 28 24.97 -6.28 -24.18
CA ILE A 28 25.58 -4.96 -24.42
C ILE A 28 24.55 -3.96 -24.92
N ALA A 29 23.69 -4.34 -25.87
CA ALA A 29 22.62 -3.47 -26.36
C ALA A 29 21.64 -3.10 -25.22
N CYS A 30 21.28 -4.06 -24.36
CA CYS A 30 20.45 -3.80 -23.19
C CYS A 30 21.12 -2.84 -22.19
N LEU A 31 22.42 -2.99 -21.93
CA LEU A 31 23.18 -2.07 -21.05
C LEU A 31 23.28 -0.66 -21.63
N ILE A 32 23.49 -0.52 -22.95
CA ILE A 32 23.47 0.77 -23.63
C ILE A 32 22.09 1.41 -23.51
N LEU A 33 21.03 0.67 -23.83
CA LEU A 33 19.66 1.13 -23.66
C LEU A 33 19.36 1.54 -22.22
N PHE A 34 19.82 0.77 -21.25
CA PHE A 34 19.71 1.09 -19.83
C PHE A 34 20.39 2.42 -19.49
N CYS A 35 21.61 2.68 -19.99
CA CYS A 35 22.28 3.97 -19.80
C CYS A 35 21.48 5.14 -20.40
N VAL A 36 20.94 4.96 -21.62
CA VAL A 36 20.10 5.96 -22.28
C VAL A 36 18.83 6.23 -21.46
N LEU A 37 18.19 5.18 -20.95
CA LEU A 37 17.00 5.30 -20.11
C LEU A 37 17.30 6.00 -18.77
N CYS A 38 18.44 5.74 -18.13
CA CYS A 38 18.86 6.45 -16.92
C CYS A 38 19.03 7.96 -17.16
N ILE A 39 19.56 8.34 -18.32
CA ILE A 39 19.74 9.76 -18.68
C ILE A 39 18.38 10.40 -19.03
N LYS A 40 17.55 9.71 -19.83
CA LYS A 40 16.24 10.20 -20.25
C LYS A 40 15.29 10.35 -19.07
N ASN A 41 15.31 9.39 -18.15
CA ASN A 41 14.46 9.35 -16.98
C ASN A 41 15.22 9.76 -15.71
N LYS A 42 16.02 10.83 -15.78
CA LYS A 42 16.83 11.34 -14.64
C LYS A 42 16.00 11.62 -13.39
N ASP A 43 14.70 11.92 -13.54
CA ASP A 43 13.78 12.19 -12.44
C ASP A 43 13.56 10.94 -11.56
N GLN A 44 13.82 9.73 -12.07
CA GLN A 44 13.82 8.50 -11.28
C GLN A 44 14.98 8.42 -10.27
N PHE A 45 16.00 9.27 -10.43
CA PHE A 45 17.07 9.48 -9.45
C PHE A 45 16.79 10.65 -8.52
N ALA A 46 15.59 11.18 -8.53
CA ALA A 46 15.18 12.18 -7.58
C ALA A 46 15.20 11.58 -6.17
N GLU A 47 15.79 12.32 -5.26
CA GLU A 47 15.76 11.99 -3.84
C GLU A 47 15.33 13.19 -3.03
N ARG A 48 14.56 12.93 -2.00
CA ARG A 48 14.12 13.94 -1.07
C ARG A 48 15.23 14.20 -0.05
N VAL A 49 15.72 15.40 -0.04
CA VAL A 49 16.84 15.81 0.80
C VAL A 49 16.40 16.90 1.78
N ALA A 50 16.69 16.70 3.05
CA ALA A 50 16.54 17.74 4.05
C ALA A 50 17.78 18.64 4.06
N LYS A 51 17.57 19.94 3.93
CA LYS A 51 18.61 20.96 4.07
C LYS A 51 18.27 21.80 5.30
N GLY A 52 19.18 21.89 6.26
CA GLY A 52 18.88 22.66 7.47
C GLY A 52 19.95 22.57 8.54
N VAL A 53 19.58 23.00 9.73
CA VAL A 53 20.44 23.00 10.91
C VAL A 53 20.32 21.62 11.60
N PRO A 54 21.44 20.94 11.89
CA PRO A 54 21.43 19.64 12.55
C PRO A 54 20.84 19.70 13.97
N GLU A 55 20.44 18.53 14.48
CA GLU A 55 19.69 18.32 15.73
C GLU A 55 20.50 18.59 17.03
N SER A 56 21.65 19.23 16.97
CA SER A 56 22.68 19.23 18.01
C SER A 56 22.45 20.23 19.16
N GLY A 57 21.23 20.67 19.46
CA GLY A 57 20.98 21.59 20.55
C GLY A 57 19.78 21.24 21.41
N MET A 58 19.95 21.31 22.77
CA MET A 58 18.85 21.24 23.75
C MET A 58 18.33 22.67 24.14
N GLU A 59 18.93 23.73 23.59
CA GLU A 59 18.53 25.11 23.86
C GLU A 59 17.21 25.41 23.12
N LYS A 60 16.34 26.20 23.77
CA LYS A 60 15.00 26.56 23.28
C LYS A 60 14.80 28.06 23.37
N ILE A 61 14.04 28.61 22.41
CA ILE A 61 13.53 29.97 22.45
C ILE A 61 12.03 29.97 22.65
N ALA A 62 11.52 30.82 23.53
CA ALA A 62 10.09 30.95 23.80
C ALA A 62 9.43 31.90 22.81
N ILE A 63 8.23 31.57 22.35
CA ILE A 63 7.33 32.44 21.56
C ILE A 63 6.05 32.61 22.34
N ALA A 64 5.70 33.84 22.66
CA ALA A 64 4.45 34.23 23.30
C ALA A 64 3.67 35.20 22.41
N ASP A 65 2.50 35.65 22.90
CA ASP A 65 1.68 36.61 22.18
C ASP A 65 2.43 37.87 21.83
N GLY A 66 2.39 38.25 20.55
CA GLY A 66 3.08 39.40 19.98
C GLY A 66 4.58 39.20 19.67
N ASP A 67 5.19 38.07 20.08
CA ASP A 67 6.57 37.76 19.68
C ASP A 67 6.65 37.46 18.21
N THR A 68 7.70 37.98 17.54
CA THR A 68 7.98 37.72 16.13
C THR A 68 9.41 37.18 15.99
N ILE A 69 9.54 36.07 15.27
CA ILE A 69 10.82 35.48 14.88
C ILE A 69 10.93 35.53 13.37
N LYS A 70 12.06 36.03 12.87
CA LYS A 70 12.40 36.03 11.44
C LYS A 70 13.73 35.34 11.23
N GLN A 71 13.81 34.52 10.20
CA GLN A 71 15.08 33.96 9.80
C GLN A 71 15.14 33.84 8.29
N GLU A 72 16.23 34.30 7.72
CA GLU A 72 16.51 34.22 6.29
C GLU A 72 17.20 32.90 5.95
N PHE A 73 16.87 32.34 4.78
CA PHE A 73 17.58 31.23 4.21
C PHE A 73 17.84 31.45 2.71
N LYS A 74 19.00 31.06 2.24
CA LYS A 74 19.35 31.10 0.83
C LYS A 74 18.95 29.80 0.18
N ALA A 75 18.06 29.85 -0.83
CA ALA A 75 17.59 28.66 -1.54
C ALA A 75 18.71 28.15 -2.47
N ASN A 76 19.36 27.06 -2.09
CA ASN A 76 20.28 26.30 -2.94
C ASN A 76 19.57 25.22 -3.77
N PHE A 77 18.24 25.28 -3.85
CA PHE A 77 17.32 24.34 -4.44
C PHE A 77 16.18 25.08 -5.15
N THR A 78 15.42 24.36 -6.01
CA THR A 78 14.38 24.94 -6.88
C THR A 78 12.96 24.76 -6.35
N SER A 79 12.79 24.06 -5.23
CA SER A 79 11.49 23.84 -4.57
C SER A 79 11.65 23.72 -3.06
N ALA A 80 10.66 24.17 -2.32
CA ALA A 80 10.45 23.79 -0.92
C ALA A 80 9.14 23.02 -0.85
N GLU A 81 9.23 21.71 -0.60
CA GLU A 81 8.06 20.84 -0.48
C GLU A 81 7.50 20.92 0.93
N ARG A 82 8.39 20.88 1.93
CA ARG A 82 8.03 20.91 3.34
C ARG A 82 9.10 21.62 4.15
N ILE A 83 8.71 22.32 5.19
CA ILE A 83 9.61 22.85 6.21
C ILE A 83 9.24 22.21 7.55
N ASP A 84 10.21 21.62 8.22
CA ASP A 84 10.01 21.07 9.56
C ASP A 84 10.67 21.99 10.59
N PHE A 85 9.96 22.28 11.68
CA PHE A 85 10.49 23.00 12.85
C PHE A 85 10.51 22.04 14.05
N ARG A 86 11.63 22.01 14.78
CA ARG A 86 11.71 21.25 16.03
C ARG A 86 11.11 22.07 17.16
N VAL A 87 9.98 21.63 17.70
CA VAL A 87 9.20 22.34 18.72
C VAL A 87 9.11 21.54 20.01
N GLY A 88 8.90 22.22 21.15
CA GLY A 88 8.62 21.56 22.42
C GLY A 88 7.26 20.89 22.38
N ARG A 89 7.16 19.67 22.93
CA ARG A 89 5.92 18.90 22.99
C ARG A 89 5.08 19.33 24.20
N ASN A 90 3.76 19.37 24.02
CA ASN A 90 2.82 19.60 25.11
C ASN A 90 2.32 18.29 25.70
N TYR A 91 2.42 18.14 27.04
CA TYR A 91 1.90 16.99 27.81
C TYR A 91 0.73 17.38 28.72
N GLY A 92 0.32 18.65 28.70
CA GLY A 92 -0.76 19.18 29.52
C GLY A 92 -2.09 19.34 28.78
N ASP A 93 -2.91 20.23 29.28
CA ASP A 93 -4.18 20.61 28.66
C ASP A 93 -3.98 21.39 27.36
N ALA A 94 -5.03 21.47 26.55
CA ALA A 94 -5.01 22.25 25.31
C ALA A 94 -4.62 23.69 25.58
N ARG A 95 -3.67 24.23 24.81
CA ARG A 95 -3.19 25.60 24.93
C ARG A 95 -3.94 26.52 23.98
N PRO A 96 -4.41 27.68 24.43
CA PRO A 96 -4.98 28.67 23.53
C PRO A 96 -3.88 29.34 22.69
N GLY A 97 -4.29 29.83 21.53
CA GLY A 97 -3.44 30.60 20.62
C GLY A 97 -3.06 29.84 19.35
N SER A 98 -2.34 30.55 18.50
CA SER A 98 -1.88 30.08 17.20
C SER A 98 -0.55 30.73 16.85
N ILE A 99 0.11 30.22 15.80
CA ILE A 99 1.24 30.94 15.19
C ILE A 99 0.84 31.37 13.79
N ASP A 100 1.30 32.55 13.38
CA ASP A 100 1.25 33.02 12.00
C ASP A 100 2.61 32.74 11.37
N LEU A 101 2.66 31.76 10.44
CA LEU A 101 3.86 31.41 9.71
C LEU A 101 3.75 31.93 8.27
N THR A 102 4.62 32.85 7.91
CA THR A 102 4.67 33.43 6.57
C THR A 102 6.05 33.25 5.97
N ILE A 103 6.12 32.87 4.68
CA ILE A 103 7.36 32.85 3.89
C ILE A 103 7.30 33.96 2.87
N LYS A 104 8.33 34.79 2.80
CA LYS A 104 8.45 35.93 1.88
C LYS A 104 9.66 35.76 0.98
N ASP A 105 9.54 36.24 -0.27
CA ASP A 105 10.68 36.35 -1.17
C ASP A 105 11.60 37.57 -0.81
N SER A 106 12.69 37.73 -1.54
CA SER A 106 13.65 38.85 -1.33
C SER A 106 13.03 40.22 -1.58
N LYS A 107 11.88 40.33 -2.25
CA LYS A 107 11.12 41.55 -2.50
C LYS A 107 10.04 41.79 -1.44
N GLY A 108 9.86 40.87 -0.49
CA GLY A 108 8.87 40.94 0.55
C GLY A 108 7.47 40.40 0.17
N ASN A 109 7.31 39.83 -1.02
CA ASN A 109 6.04 39.22 -1.43
C ASN A 109 5.83 37.94 -0.64
N VAL A 110 4.59 37.66 -0.21
CA VAL A 110 4.22 36.44 0.47
C VAL A 110 4.16 35.28 -0.53
N VAL A 111 5.00 34.28 -0.32
CA VAL A 111 5.07 33.05 -1.11
C VAL A 111 4.23 31.95 -0.51
N PHE A 112 4.14 31.93 0.84
CA PHE A 112 3.38 30.95 1.60
C PHE A 112 2.90 31.55 2.93
N HIS A 113 1.70 31.15 3.38
CA HIS A 113 1.14 31.60 4.65
C HIS A 113 0.22 30.54 5.25
N ILE A 114 0.33 30.31 6.57
CA ILE A 114 -0.54 29.42 7.35
C ILE A 114 -0.63 29.90 8.80
N THR A 115 -1.77 29.68 9.45
CA THR A 115 -2.01 30.06 10.86
C THR A 115 -2.46 28.84 11.68
N PRO A 116 -1.58 27.86 11.96
CA PRO A 116 -1.93 26.69 12.75
C PRO A 116 -2.15 27.02 14.21
N THR A 117 -3.03 26.25 14.85
CA THR A 117 -3.27 26.32 16.30
C THR A 117 -2.08 25.78 17.10
N MET A 118 -2.00 26.14 18.38
CA MET A 118 -0.96 25.61 19.27
C MET A 118 -1.00 24.09 19.34
N GLU A 119 -2.19 23.47 19.34
CA GLU A 119 -2.34 22.02 19.39
C GLU A 119 -1.80 21.31 18.13
N GLU A 120 -1.95 21.93 16.96
CA GLU A 120 -1.35 21.45 15.71
C GLU A 120 0.18 21.54 15.75
N VAL A 121 0.71 22.60 16.31
CA VAL A 121 2.16 22.89 16.34
C VAL A 121 2.89 22.02 17.37
N ASP A 122 2.50 22.09 18.65
CA ASP A 122 3.21 21.39 19.74
C ASP A 122 2.71 19.96 19.97
N GLY A 123 1.50 19.65 19.51
CA GLY A 123 0.86 18.34 19.60
C GLY A 123 0.61 17.90 21.03
N ARG A 124 -0.63 17.62 21.33
CA ARG A 124 -0.99 17.05 22.63
C ARG A 124 -0.60 15.58 22.73
N ALA A 125 0.24 15.22 23.69
CA ALA A 125 0.58 13.84 23.98
C ALA A 125 -0.10 13.41 25.29
N GLU A 126 -0.94 12.37 25.25
CA GLU A 126 -1.44 11.72 26.46
C GLU A 126 -0.31 11.03 27.20
N VAL A 127 -0.06 11.43 28.44
CA VAL A 127 0.84 10.71 29.34
C VAL A 127 0.10 9.50 29.88
N LYS A 128 0.43 8.31 29.37
CA LYS A 128 -0.05 7.06 29.96
C LYS A 128 0.68 6.86 31.30
N SER A 129 -0.03 6.49 32.35
CA SER A 129 0.52 6.20 33.67
C SER A 129 1.62 5.14 33.69
N THR A 130 1.73 4.36 32.62
CA THR A 130 2.72 3.30 32.39
C THR A 130 3.96 3.76 31.64
N MET A 131 4.01 5.01 31.14
CA MET A 131 5.17 5.52 30.40
C MET A 131 6.34 5.77 31.36
N ARG A 132 7.49 5.17 31.04
CA ARG A 132 8.75 5.46 31.75
C ARG A 132 9.26 6.83 31.30
N ARG A 133 9.89 7.57 32.23
CA ARG A 133 10.45 8.92 31.99
C ARG A 133 11.38 9.00 30.76
N ARG A 134 12.00 7.88 30.35
CA ARG A 134 12.84 7.75 29.14
C ARG A 134 12.06 7.65 27.84
N GLU A 135 10.75 7.42 27.86
CA GLU A 135 9.86 7.31 26.71
C GLU A 135 9.18 8.64 26.38
N LEU A 136 9.33 9.65 27.25
CA LEU A 136 8.82 11.00 27.07
C LEU A 136 9.86 11.79 26.28
N HIS A 137 9.58 12.04 24.99
CA HIS A 137 10.38 12.96 24.17
C HIS A 137 9.85 14.36 24.33
N ASP A 138 10.67 15.27 24.88
CA ASP A 138 10.32 16.68 25.12
C ASP A 138 10.16 17.51 23.85
N ASP A 139 10.31 16.89 22.68
CA ASP A 139 10.28 17.56 21.38
C ASP A 139 9.51 16.80 20.31
N ARG A 140 9.11 17.50 19.29
CA ARG A 140 8.58 16.97 18.03
C ARG A 140 9.03 17.80 16.84
N TRP A 141 8.98 17.22 15.65
CA TRP A 141 9.08 17.94 14.40
C TRP A 141 7.68 18.37 13.95
N TYR A 142 7.40 19.68 13.99
CA TYR A 142 6.21 20.23 13.35
C TYR A 142 6.48 20.37 11.86
N LYS A 143 5.67 19.68 11.04
CA LYS A 143 5.83 19.55 9.60
C LYS A 143 4.89 20.52 8.88
N VAL A 144 5.42 21.46 8.14
CA VAL A 144 4.66 22.43 7.35
C VAL A 144 4.86 22.12 5.87
N VAL A 145 3.81 21.70 5.19
CA VAL A 145 3.83 21.46 3.74
C VAL A 145 3.72 22.79 3.02
N VAL A 146 4.73 23.11 2.23
CA VAL A 146 4.86 24.41 1.54
C VAL A 146 4.57 24.28 0.05
N ASN A 147 5.07 23.24 -0.60
CA ASN A 147 4.91 22.91 -2.03
C ASN A 147 5.11 24.12 -2.98
N GLN A 148 6.14 24.94 -2.72
CA GLN A 148 6.42 26.14 -3.50
C GLN A 148 7.66 25.95 -4.37
N LYS A 149 7.58 26.47 -5.62
CA LYS A 149 8.78 26.64 -6.45
C LYS A 149 9.57 27.82 -5.93
N LEU A 150 10.88 27.65 -5.78
CA LEU A 150 11.82 28.66 -5.32
C LEU A 150 12.84 28.96 -6.43
N GLU A 151 13.32 30.20 -6.50
CA GLU A 151 14.41 30.56 -7.40
C GLU A 151 15.76 30.24 -6.74
N LYS A 152 16.56 29.41 -7.42
CA LYS A 152 17.86 29.01 -6.91
C LYS A 152 18.82 30.18 -6.78
N GLY A 153 19.36 30.39 -5.59
CA GLY A 153 20.28 31.47 -5.29
C GLY A 153 19.60 32.68 -4.59
N GLU A 154 18.26 32.77 -4.65
CA GLU A 154 17.49 33.79 -3.97
C GLU A 154 17.39 33.57 -2.47
N THR A 155 17.16 34.65 -1.73
CA THR A 155 16.99 34.66 -0.27
C THR A 155 15.50 34.74 0.05
N TYR A 156 15.04 33.85 0.91
CA TYR A 156 13.69 33.81 1.44
C TYR A 156 13.73 34.04 2.96
N THR A 157 12.67 34.65 3.50
CA THR A 157 12.51 34.88 4.93
C THR A 157 11.27 34.13 5.41
N TYR A 158 11.39 33.24 6.38
CA TYR A 158 10.23 32.82 7.14
C TYR A 158 10.07 33.65 8.38
N GLU A 159 8.85 34.06 8.66
CA GLU A 159 8.42 34.84 9.80
C GLU A 159 7.41 34.05 10.62
N ILE A 160 7.66 33.87 11.91
CA ILE A 160 6.76 33.20 12.85
C ILE A 160 6.33 34.19 13.87
N LYS A 161 5.02 34.45 13.98
CA LYS A 161 4.44 35.38 14.96
C LYS A 161 3.49 34.65 15.89
N GLY A 162 3.65 34.82 17.21
CA GLY A 162 2.72 34.28 18.19
C GLY A 162 1.44 35.11 18.26
N ILE A 163 0.29 34.47 18.31
CA ILE A 163 -1.04 35.08 18.41
C ILE A 163 -1.80 34.40 19.55
N GLY A 164 -2.18 35.16 20.58
CA GLY A 164 -2.95 34.68 21.71
C GLY A 164 -2.25 33.62 22.57
N ILE A 165 -0.93 33.51 22.46
CA ILE A 165 -0.13 32.52 23.20
C ILE A 165 0.20 33.07 24.60
N ASN A 166 -0.11 32.30 25.65
CA ASN A 166 0.11 32.74 27.03
C ASN A 166 1.61 32.89 27.35
N LYS A 167 2.00 34.03 27.87
CA LYS A 167 3.41 34.34 28.30
C LYS A 167 3.94 33.40 29.39
N LYS A 168 3.06 32.85 30.23
CA LYS A 168 3.45 31.91 31.29
C LYS A 168 3.62 30.49 30.76
N ASP A 169 3.05 30.18 29.58
CA ASP A 169 3.11 28.88 28.94
C ASP A 169 3.35 29.05 27.42
N PRO A 170 4.53 29.54 27.02
CA PRO A 170 4.86 29.86 25.64
C PRO A 170 5.13 28.63 24.79
N LEU A 171 5.07 28.80 23.48
CA LEU A 171 5.62 27.82 22.55
C LEU A 171 7.14 27.84 22.62
N TYR A 172 7.75 26.68 22.76
CA TYR A 172 9.20 26.51 22.67
C TYR A 172 9.62 25.96 21.31
N ILE A 173 10.57 26.69 20.65
CA ILE A 173 11.22 26.18 19.43
C ILE A 173 12.70 25.96 19.75
N TYR A 174 13.23 24.82 19.29
CA TYR A 174 14.62 24.45 19.47
C TYR A 174 15.53 25.31 18.58
N ILE A 175 16.68 25.66 19.11
CA ILE A 175 17.69 26.48 18.44
C ILE A 175 19.06 25.79 18.46
N SER A 176 19.92 26.21 17.54
CA SER A 176 21.30 25.76 17.45
C SER A 176 22.23 26.98 17.29
N LYS A 177 23.44 26.87 17.82
CA LYS A 177 24.56 27.78 17.58
C LYS A 177 25.44 27.36 16.41
N ASP A 178 25.09 26.23 15.78
CA ASP A 178 25.85 25.71 14.66
C ASP A 178 25.67 26.59 13.40
N MET A 179 26.78 26.97 12.79
CA MET A 179 26.87 27.89 11.64
C MET A 179 26.52 27.21 10.29
N GLY A 180 25.95 26.01 10.29
CA GLY A 180 25.65 25.19 9.11
C GLY A 180 24.72 25.84 8.09
N SER A 181 25.26 26.30 7.12
CA SER A 181 25.11 26.48 5.66
C SER A 181 23.90 27.18 5.03
N VAL A 182 22.67 27.02 5.44
CA VAL A 182 21.49 27.52 4.68
C VAL A 182 20.84 28.72 5.36
N PHE A 183 20.77 28.72 6.68
CA PHE A 183 20.07 29.70 7.48
C PHE A 183 20.99 30.83 8.02
N GLN A 184 20.54 32.06 7.91
CA GLN A 184 21.18 33.25 8.50
C GLN A 184 20.87 33.38 10.00
N PRO A 185 21.55 34.26 10.75
CA PRO A 185 21.22 34.55 12.15
C PRO A 185 19.75 34.92 12.34
N LEU A 186 19.18 34.49 13.46
CA LEU A 186 17.77 34.69 13.80
C LEU A 186 17.55 36.13 14.26
N VAL A 187 16.42 36.72 13.89
CA VAL A 187 15.95 38.02 14.40
C VAL A 187 14.70 37.79 15.24
N LYS A 188 14.78 38.04 16.56
CA LYS A 188 13.60 38.03 17.43
C LYS A 188 13.27 39.43 17.88
N ASN A 189 12.01 39.87 17.66
CA ASN A 189 11.53 41.19 18.06
C ASN A 189 12.48 42.33 17.65
N ASN A 190 12.96 42.31 16.39
CA ASN A 190 13.91 43.22 15.77
C ASN A 190 15.34 43.22 16.40
N LYS A 191 15.67 42.21 17.20
CA LYS A 191 17.04 42.01 17.73
C LYS A 191 17.66 40.77 17.09
N THR A 192 18.80 40.98 16.39
CA THR A 192 19.57 39.88 15.81
C THR A 192 20.26 39.08 16.91
N GLN A 193 20.19 37.77 16.82
CA GLN A 193 20.83 36.81 17.72
C GLN A 193 21.62 35.81 16.88
N ASP A 194 22.87 35.51 17.26
CA ASP A 194 23.73 34.59 16.54
C ASP A 194 23.35 33.10 16.86
N ILE A 195 22.09 32.79 16.64
CA ILE A 195 21.46 31.48 16.79
C ILE A 195 20.58 31.21 15.58
N ARG A 196 20.22 29.96 15.36
CA ARG A 196 19.35 29.55 14.27
C ARG A 196 18.29 28.60 14.81
N LEU A 197 17.10 28.59 14.21
CA LEU A 197 16.09 27.60 14.54
C LEU A 197 16.54 26.20 14.05
N CYS A 198 16.27 25.17 14.84
CA CYS A 198 16.35 23.81 14.39
C CYS A 198 15.21 23.55 13.38
N ALA A 199 15.50 23.85 12.13
CA ALA A 199 14.56 23.73 11.02
C ALA A 199 15.19 22.98 9.85
N ARG A 200 14.36 22.31 9.04
CA ARG A 200 14.77 21.59 7.83
C ARG A 200 13.86 21.98 6.69
N VAL A 201 14.43 22.35 5.55
CA VAL A 201 13.69 22.51 4.29
C VAL A 201 13.86 21.23 3.48
N TRP A 202 12.78 20.57 3.15
CA TRP A 202 12.76 19.40 2.30
C TRP A 202 12.58 19.82 0.86
N THR A 203 13.44 19.30 0.01
CA THR A 203 13.45 19.56 -1.43
C THR A 203 13.79 18.27 -2.18
N THR A 204 13.23 18.11 -3.35
CA THR A 204 13.60 17.01 -4.26
C THR A 204 14.75 17.45 -5.14
N GLN A 205 15.85 16.71 -5.15
CA GLN A 205 17.03 16.92 -5.97
C GLN A 205 17.37 15.66 -6.76
N ILE A 206 17.81 15.84 -8.02
CA ILE A 206 18.30 14.72 -8.82
C ILE A 206 19.73 14.38 -8.36
N ASP A 207 19.93 13.12 -7.98
CA ASP A 207 21.24 12.59 -7.59
C ASP A 207 22.11 12.30 -8.83
N MET A 208 22.77 13.35 -9.33
CA MET A 208 23.67 13.24 -10.49
C MET A 208 24.85 12.30 -10.25
N TRP A 209 25.30 12.15 -8.99
CA TRP A 209 26.36 11.20 -8.65
C TRP A 209 25.90 9.74 -8.81
N ALA A 210 24.69 9.44 -8.38
CA ALA A 210 24.13 8.10 -8.58
C ALA A 210 23.94 7.77 -10.07
N ILE A 211 23.51 8.74 -10.88
CA ILE A 211 23.43 8.59 -12.34
C ILE A 211 24.82 8.29 -12.92
N GLY A 212 25.81 9.14 -12.62
CA GLY A 212 27.19 8.99 -13.11
C GLY A 212 27.81 7.65 -12.70
N LEU A 213 27.66 7.26 -11.44
CA LEU A 213 28.15 5.98 -10.94
C LEU A 213 27.47 4.78 -11.61
N THR A 214 26.14 4.84 -11.77
CA THR A 214 25.36 3.78 -12.44
C THR A 214 25.84 3.59 -13.88
N ILE A 215 26.01 4.69 -14.62
CA ILE A 215 26.53 4.66 -16.00
C ILE A 215 27.97 4.13 -16.04
N ALA A 216 28.84 4.59 -15.13
CA ALA A 216 30.21 4.13 -15.06
C ALA A 216 30.31 2.61 -14.81
N ILE A 217 29.47 2.08 -13.91
CA ILE A 217 29.39 0.63 -13.66
C ILE A 217 28.87 -0.10 -14.91
N ALA A 218 27.82 0.39 -15.56
CA ALA A 218 27.28 -0.21 -16.78
C ALA A 218 28.32 -0.25 -17.90
N VAL A 219 29.06 0.84 -18.10
CA VAL A 219 30.20 0.90 -19.06
C VAL A 219 31.28 -0.09 -18.67
N GLY A 220 31.65 -0.19 -17.39
CA GLY A 220 32.60 -1.18 -16.88
C GLY A 220 32.15 -2.61 -17.19
N LEU A 221 30.86 -2.93 -17.05
CA LEU A 221 30.28 -4.22 -17.39
C LEU A 221 30.34 -4.49 -18.91
N ILE A 222 30.10 -3.48 -19.74
CA ILE A 222 30.27 -3.59 -21.21
C ILE A 222 31.74 -3.90 -21.55
N VAL A 223 32.65 -3.18 -20.96
CA VAL A 223 34.10 -3.44 -21.16
C VAL A 223 34.43 -4.86 -20.72
N LEU A 224 33.96 -5.29 -19.56
CA LEU A 224 34.16 -6.66 -19.06
C LEU A 224 33.62 -7.71 -20.03
N LEU A 225 32.46 -7.47 -20.66
CA LEU A 225 31.89 -8.37 -21.67
C LEU A 225 32.74 -8.43 -22.96
N LEU A 226 33.37 -7.33 -23.37
CA LEU A 226 34.19 -7.24 -24.59
C LEU A 226 35.56 -7.85 -24.40
N VAL A 227 36.19 -7.66 -23.23
CA VAL A 227 37.51 -8.16 -22.95
C VAL A 227 37.52 -9.70 -22.83
N GLN A 228 38.42 -10.35 -23.50
CA GLN A 228 38.69 -11.78 -23.31
C GLN A 228 39.64 -11.96 -22.13
N LEU A 229 39.13 -12.56 -21.04
CA LEU A 229 39.94 -12.84 -19.86
C LEU A 229 40.50 -14.24 -19.94
N ASN A 230 41.80 -14.34 -20.15
CA ASN A 230 42.53 -15.61 -20.08
C ASN A 230 42.95 -15.86 -18.62
N ILE A 231 42.02 -16.38 -17.81
CA ILE A 231 42.24 -16.64 -16.39
C ILE A 231 42.86 -18.05 -16.25
N PRO A 232 44.06 -18.22 -15.65
CA PRO A 232 44.60 -19.54 -15.38
C PRO A 232 43.62 -20.41 -14.56
N GLU A 233 43.57 -21.70 -14.84
CA GLU A 233 42.58 -22.64 -14.26
C GLU A 233 42.54 -22.60 -12.73
N LYS A 234 43.73 -22.49 -12.08
CA LYS A 234 43.83 -22.36 -10.62
C LYS A 234 43.11 -21.12 -10.10
N TRP A 235 43.31 -19.96 -10.72
CA TRP A 235 42.69 -18.72 -10.36
C TRP A 235 41.21 -18.70 -10.69
N ASN A 236 40.83 -19.30 -11.84
CA ASN A 236 39.41 -19.44 -12.20
C ASN A 236 38.64 -20.27 -11.16
N LYS A 237 39.21 -21.39 -10.68
CA LYS A 237 38.60 -22.19 -9.60
C LYS A 237 38.42 -21.38 -8.32
N TRP A 238 39.49 -20.69 -7.91
CA TRP A 238 39.47 -19.86 -6.70
C TRP A 238 38.42 -18.73 -6.79
N LEU A 239 38.44 -17.98 -7.89
CA LEU A 239 37.48 -16.87 -8.13
C LEU A 239 36.05 -17.37 -8.19
N THR A 240 35.80 -18.53 -8.80
CA THR A 240 34.44 -19.13 -8.88
C THR A 240 33.89 -19.46 -7.48
N TRP A 241 34.73 -20.06 -6.62
CA TRP A 241 34.31 -20.36 -5.25
C TRP A 241 34.24 -19.11 -4.37
N ALA A 242 35.13 -18.15 -4.55
CA ALA A 242 35.05 -16.87 -3.86
C ALA A 242 33.75 -16.12 -4.22
N LEU A 243 33.43 -16.10 -5.52
CA LEU A 243 32.13 -15.56 -5.97
C LEU A 243 30.95 -16.27 -5.29
N PHE A 244 30.93 -17.61 -5.25
CA PHE A 244 29.86 -18.37 -4.63
C PHE A 244 29.70 -18.07 -3.13
N ILE A 245 30.83 -17.86 -2.42
CA ILE A 245 30.78 -17.51 -0.99
C ILE A 245 30.27 -16.09 -0.77
N VAL A 246 30.66 -15.13 -1.59
CA VAL A 246 30.29 -13.72 -1.42
C VAL A 246 28.91 -13.42 -2.00
N ASN A 247 28.50 -14.14 -3.05
CA ASN A 247 27.27 -13.85 -3.79
C ASN A 247 25.98 -13.87 -2.92
N PRO A 248 25.77 -14.80 -1.95
CA PRO A 248 24.56 -14.77 -1.11
C PRO A 248 24.40 -13.46 -0.32
N TRP A 249 25.50 -12.86 0.14
CA TRP A 249 25.50 -11.56 0.83
C TRP A 249 25.11 -10.42 -0.11
N LEU A 250 25.68 -10.42 -1.32
CA LEU A 250 25.37 -9.40 -2.33
C LEU A 250 23.94 -9.53 -2.85
N ALA A 251 23.45 -10.75 -3.01
CA ALA A 251 22.06 -11.03 -3.36
C ALA A 251 21.09 -10.59 -2.26
N PHE A 252 21.43 -10.85 -0.99
CA PHE A 252 20.67 -10.34 0.15
C PHE A 252 20.63 -8.80 0.14
N TYR A 253 21.78 -8.14 0.01
CA TYR A 253 21.82 -6.68 -0.09
C TYR A 253 20.98 -6.16 -1.26
N MET A 254 21.06 -6.80 -2.43
CA MET A 254 20.28 -6.45 -3.61
C MET A 254 18.79 -6.52 -3.36
N VAL A 255 18.30 -7.61 -2.76
CA VAL A 255 16.87 -7.80 -2.45
C VAL A 255 16.37 -6.75 -1.46
N GLU A 256 17.10 -6.54 -0.36
CA GLU A 256 16.71 -5.56 0.67
C GLU A 256 16.79 -4.11 0.15
N LYS A 257 17.71 -3.83 -0.79
CA LYS A 257 17.82 -2.51 -1.42
C LYS A 257 16.58 -2.16 -2.22
N VAL A 258 16.04 -3.10 -3.00
CA VAL A 258 14.78 -2.90 -3.75
C VAL A 258 13.62 -2.60 -2.80
N PHE A 259 13.62 -3.21 -1.62
CA PHE A 259 12.57 -3.04 -0.62
C PHE A 259 12.70 -1.77 0.23
N TYR A 260 13.70 -0.91 -0.03
CA TYR A 260 14.06 0.23 0.84
C TYR A 260 14.31 -0.18 2.30
N ASN A 261 14.80 -1.38 2.49
CA ASN A 261 15.06 -1.89 3.82
C ASN A 261 16.52 -1.61 4.21
N PRO A 262 16.79 -0.67 5.12
CA PRO A 262 18.14 -0.48 5.60
C PRO A 262 18.51 -1.66 6.48
N ILE A 263 19.49 -2.46 6.04
CA ILE A 263 20.01 -3.61 6.79
C ILE A 263 20.43 -3.21 8.22
N SER A 264 20.82 -1.93 8.41
CA SER A 264 21.19 -1.38 9.70
C SER A 264 20.11 -1.39 10.78
N VAL A 265 18.82 -1.48 10.40
CA VAL A 265 17.69 -1.56 11.37
C VAL A 265 17.29 -3.00 11.68
N MET A 266 17.86 -3.99 10.99
CA MET A 266 17.60 -5.40 11.28
C MET A 266 18.32 -5.84 12.57
N GLY A 267 17.63 -6.62 13.39
CA GLY A 267 18.27 -7.33 14.51
C GLY A 267 19.29 -8.36 14.01
N ILE A 268 20.30 -8.63 14.83
CA ILE A 268 21.37 -9.58 14.51
C ILE A 268 20.80 -10.96 14.14
N LEU A 269 19.78 -11.44 14.86
CA LEU A 269 19.14 -12.72 14.56
C LEU A 269 18.44 -12.71 13.20
N SER A 270 17.65 -11.66 12.90
CA SER A 270 16.99 -11.51 11.58
C SER A 270 18.01 -11.52 10.44
N TYR A 271 19.10 -10.78 10.62
CA TYR A 271 20.20 -10.73 9.67
C TYR A 271 20.82 -12.11 9.42
N ALA A 272 21.19 -12.83 10.50
CA ALA A 272 21.80 -14.15 10.41
C ALA A 272 20.86 -15.17 9.73
N LEU A 273 19.59 -15.20 10.13
CA LEU A 273 18.59 -16.10 9.53
C LEU A 273 18.37 -15.84 8.04
N ASN A 274 18.31 -14.58 7.61
CA ASN A 274 18.23 -14.25 6.18
C ASN A 274 19.46 -14.76 5.44
N VAL A 275 20.66 -14.43 5.91
CA VAL A 275 21.90 -14.84 5.24
C VAL A 275 21.97 -16.37 5.08
N ILE A 276 21.58 -17.13 6.12
CA ILE A 276 21.53 -18.60 6.06
C ILE A 276 20.54 -19.05 4.96
N TRP A 277 19.35 -18.44 4.88
CA TRP A 277 18.37 -18.76 3.82
C TRP A 277 18.92 -18.48 2.42
N PHE A 278 19.64 -17.37 2.22
CA PHE A 278 20.29 -17.10 0.94
C PHE A 278 21.34 -18.18 0.60
N TYR A 279 22.14 -18.61 1.56
CA TYR A 279 23.06 -19.74 1.34
C TYR A 279 22.34 -21.03 1.01
N ILE A 280 21.23 -21.36 1.68
CA ILE A 280 20.41 -22.53 1.38
C ILE A 280 19.89 -22.46 -0.06
N ILE A 281 19.33 -21.32 -0.49
CA ILE A 281 18.80 -21.12 -1.86
C ILE A 281 19.91 -21.36 -2.90
N PHE A 282 21.08 -20.73 -2.74
CA PHE A 282 22.19 -20.93 -3.68
C PHE A 282 22.76 -22.35 -3.63
N ALA A 283 22.80 -22.99 -2.46
CA ALA A 283 23.23 -24.38 -2.33
C ALA A 283 22.26 -25.35 -3.02
N ILE A 284 20.96 -25.13 -2.91
CA ILE A 284 19.93 -25.89 -3.64
C ILE A 284 20.15 -25.76 -5.15
N LEU A 285 20.34 -24.53 -5.65
CA LEU A 285 20.60 -24.30 -7.06
C LEU A 285 21.92 -24.93 -7.52
N LEU A 286 22.96 -24.90 -6.66
CA LEU A 286 24.22 -25.58 -6.93
C LEU A 286 24.05 -27.10 -7.01
N LEU A 287 23.21 -27.68 -6.16
CA LEU A 287 22.84 -29.10 -6.23
C LEU A 287 22.08 -29.43 -7.52
N ILE A 288 21.19 -28.56 -7.98
CA ILE A 288 20.41 -28.75 -9.21
C ILE A 288 21.36 -28.71 -10.43
N PHE A 289 22.11 -27.62 -10.60
CA PHE A 289 22.92 -27.38 -11.78
C PHE A 289 24.30 -28.07 -11.73
N ASN A 290 24.78 -28.39 -10.54
CA ASN A 290 26.14 -28.86 -10.27
C ASN A 290 27.25 -27.99 -10.91
N ARG A 291 26.96 -26.70 -11.08
CA ARG A 291 27.85 -25.70 -11.69
C ARG A 291 27.58 -24.35 -11.04
N VAL A 292 28.64 -23.79 -10.41
CA VAL A 292 28.55 -22.53 -9.67
C VAL A 292 28.02 -21.41 -10.55
N LYS A 293 28.55 -21.29 -11.77
CA LYS A 293 28.10 -20.29 -12.76
C LYS A 293 26.59 -20.21 -12.91
N TYR A 294 25.94 -21.36 -13.16
CA TYR A 294 24.48 -21.38 -13.37
C TYR A 294 23.71 -21.18 -12.08
N ALA A 295 24.21 -21.68 -10.94
CA ALA A 295 23.58 -21.46 -9.66
C ALA A 295 23.56 -19.96 -9.31
N VAL A 296 24.66 -19.25 -9.55
CA VAL A 296 24.76 -17.80 -9.30
C VAL A 296 23.85 -17.02 -10.26
N ILE A 297 23.89 -17.30 -11.56
CA ILE A 297 23.07 -16.55 -12.53
C ILE A 297 21.57 -16.76 -12.26
N VAL A 298 21.13 -18.03 -12.19
CA VAL A 298 19.71 -18.32 -11.97
C VAL A 298 19.23 -17.83 -10.61
N GLY A 299 20.05 -17.99 -9.56
CA GLY A 299 19.71 -17.53 -8.22
C GLY A 299 19.52 -16.01 -8.14
N ASN A 300 20.46 -15.24 -8.74
CA ASN A 300 20.32 -13.79 -8.74
C ASN A 300 19.13 -13.32 -9.57
N LEU A 301 18.87 -13.91 -10.74
CA LEU A 301 17.71 -13.56 -11.57
C LEU A 301 16.38 -13.89 -10.86
N LEU A 302 16.31 -15.06 -10.20
CA LEU A 302 15.11 -15.46 -9.43
C LEU A 302 14.86 -14.50 -8.27
N LEU A 303 15.87 -14.26 -7.44
CA LEU A 303 15.72 -13.39 -6.26
C LEU A 303 15.47 -11.93 -6.65
N TYR A 304 16.12 -11.45 -7.72
CA TYR A 304 15.84 -10.14 -8.28
C TYR A 304 14.41 -10.02 -8.80
N GLY A 305 13.93 -11.04 -9.54
CA GLY A 305 12.55 -11.07 -10.02
C GLY A 305 11.53 -11.03 -8.88
N CYS A 306 11.76 -11.81 -7.81
CA CYS A 306 10.91 -11.76 -6.61
C CYS A 306 10.95 -10.37 -5.92
N ALA A 307 12.13 -9.76 -5.83
CA ALA A 307 12.28 -8.44 -5.22
C ALA A 307 11.58 -7.34 -6.02
N VAL A 308 11.72 -7.35 -7.37
CA VAL A 308 11.04 -6.40 -8.25
C VAL A 308 9.53 -6.63 -8.26
N GLY A 309 9.07 -7.88 -8.28
CA GLY A 309 7.65 -8.20 -8.12
C GLY A 309 7.09 -7.63 -6.82
N ASN A 310 7.78 -7.85 -5.69
CA ASN A 310 7.40 -7.27 -4.42
C ASN A 310 7.40 -5.73 -4.42
N TYR A 311 8.38 -5.11 -5.08
CA TYR A 311 8.48 -3.67 -5.22
C TYR A 311 7.24 -3.07 -5.89
N PHE A 312 6.78 -3.67 -7.00
CA PHE A 312 5.57 -3.21 -7.68
C PHE A 312 4.31 -3.48 -6.87
N VAL A 313 4.18 -4.67 -6.25
CA VAL A 313 3.03 -4.96 -5.37
C VAL A 313 2.94 -3.97 -4.22
N MET A 314 4.09 -3.57 -3.65
CA MET A 314 4.14 -2.51 -2.63
C MET A 314 3.65 -1.16 -3.13
N GLN A 315 3.89 -0.81 -4.40
CA GLN A 315 3.36 0.44 -4.98
C GLN A 315 1.84 0.38 -5.14
N PHE A 316 1.28 -0.77 -5.54
CA PHE A 316 -0.16 -0.92 -5.74
C PHE A 316 -0.93 -0.96 -4.43
N ARG A 317 -0.51 -1.83 -3.53
CA ARG A 317 -1.28 -2.24 -2.35
C ARG A 317 -0.73 -1.65 -1.04
N GLY A 318 0.53 -1.23 -1.03
CA GLY A 318 1.21 -0.74 0.18
C GLY A 318 1.62 -1.82 1.17
N THR A 319 1.37 -3.09 0.87
CA THR A 319 1.78 -4.26 1.67
C THR A 319 2.67 -5.19 0.85
N PRO A 320 3.67 -5.84 1.49
CA PRO A 320 4.58 -6.74 0.78
C PRO A 320 3.91 -8.04 0.33
N ILE A 321 4.54 -8.72 -0.65
CA ILE A 321 4.11 -10.05 -1.07
C ILE A 321 4.28 -11.05 0.08
N THR A 322 3.23 -11.83 0.31
CA THR A 322 3.21 -13.00 1.21
C THR A 322 3.07 -14.29 0.39
N PRO A 323 3.30 -15.47 1.00
CA PRO A 323 3.06 -16.74 0.31
C PRO A 323 1.63 -16.89 -0.23
N ALA A 324 0.65 -16.27 0.42
CA ALA A 324 -0.75 -16.29 0.00
C ALA A 324 -0.99 -15.59 -1.35
N ASP A 325 -0.18 -14.59 -1.70
CA ASP A 325 -0.33 -13.81 -2.92
C ASP A 325 -0.01 -14.59 -4.21
N ILE A 326 0.63 -15.77 -4.11
CA ILE A 326 0.92 -16.62 -5.26
C ILE A 326 -0.38 -17.00 -5.99
N TRP A 327 -1.48 -17.17 -5.27
CA TRP A 327 -2.80 -17.48 -5.87
C TRP A 327 -3.48 -16.25 -6.50
N ALA A 328 -3.05 -15.03 -6.14
CA ALA A 328 -3.62 -13.77 -6.67
C ALA A 328 -2.81 -13.17 -7.83
N LEU A 329 -1.73 -13.82 -8.28
CA LEU A 329 -0.85 -13.29 -9.34
C LEU A 329 -1.57 -12.96 -10.63
N GLY A 330 -2.54 -13.81 -11.06
CA GLY A 330 -3.34 -13.55 -12.26
C GLY A 330 -4.10 -12.23 -12.17
N THR A 331 -4.85 -12.05 -11.09
CA THR A 331 -5.63 -10.81 -10.84
C THR A 331 -4.74 -9.57 -10.79
N ALA A 332 -3.57 -9.66 -10.14
CA ALA A 332 -2.63 -8.54 -10.07
C ALA A 332 -2.08 -8.14 -11.45
N MET A 333 -1.83 -9.11 -12.34
CA MET A 333 -1.39 -8.84 -13.71
C MET A 333 -2.50 -8.21 -14.57
N ASP A 334 -3.75 -8.57 -14.36
CA ASP A 334 -4.88 -8.05 -15.13
C ASP A 334 -5.12 -6.54 -14.92
N VAL A 335 -4.75 -6.01 -13.75
CA VAL A 335 -4.92 -4.58 -13.42
C VAL A 335 -3.65 -3.75 -13.57
N ALA A 336 -2.51 -4.38 -13.88
CA ALA A 336 -1.20 -3.72 -13.90
C ALA A 336 -1.11 -2.55 -14.89
N ASP A 337 -1.83 -2.60 -16.01
CA ASP A 337 -1.82 -1.57 -17.06
C ASP A 337 -2.43 -0.23 -16.60
N HIS A 338 -3.22 -0.25 -15.55
CA HIS A 338 -3.87 0.94 -14.98
C HIS A 338 -3.01 1.68 -13.95
N TYR A 339 -1.78 1.21 -13.70
CA TYR A 339 -0.86 1.84 -12.76
C TYR A 339 0.38 2.39 -13.45
N THR A 340 0.79 3.58 -13.05
CA THR A 340 2.12 4.11 -13.39
C THR A 340 3.18 3.44 -12.52
N LEU A 341 3.92 2.52 -13.13
CA LEU A 341 5.03 1.86 -12.48
C LEU A 341 6.23 2.80 -12.46
N SER A 342 6.59 3.31 -11.30
CA SER A 342 7.84 4.06 -11.12
C SER A 342 8.99 3.08 -10.81
N TYR A 343 10.11 3.25 -11.51
CA TYR A 343 11.30 2.42 -11.33
C TYR A 343 12.43 3.31 -10.81
N ASP A 344 12.51 3.45 -9.52
CA ASP A 344 13.33 4.44 -8.85
C ASP A 344 14.82 4.07 -8.69
N LYS A 345 15.59 4.98 -8.09
CA LYS A 345 17.03 4.84 -7.81
C LYS A 345 17.37 3.51 -7.13
N ALA A 346 16.55 3.04 -6.17
CA ALA A 346 16.87 1.81 -5.43
C ALA A 346 16.72 0.58 -6.32
N ALA A 347 15.66 0.51 -7.12
CA ALA A 347 15.44 -0.56 -8.09
C ALA A 347 16.51 -0.53 -9.21
N ILE A 348 16.90 0.65 -9.69
CA ILE A 348 17.99 0.81 -10.67
C ILE A 348 19.33 0.27 -10.13
N VAL A 349 19.70 0.62 -8.89
CA VAL A 349 20.91 0.13 -8.24
C VAL A 349 20.88 -1.39 -8.08
N ALA A 350 19.76 -1.96 -7.67
CA ALA A 350 19.61 -3.40 -7.57
C ALA A 350 19.74 -4.11 -8.92
N THR A 351 19.20 -3.52 -9.99
CA THR A 351 19.34 -4.02 -11.37
C THR A 351 20.81 -4.12 -11.78
N ILE A 352 21.57 -3.06 -11.54
CA ILE A 352 22.99 -3.04 -11.93
C ILE A 352 23.82 -4.04 -11.10
N ILE A 353 23.49 -4.26 -9.83
CA ILE A 353 24.10 -5.30 -8.98
C ILE A 353 23.78 -6.69 -9.55
N CYS A 354 22.52 -6.97 -9.87
CA CYS A 354 22.10 -8.24 -10.46
C CYS A 354 22.85 -8.54 -11.76
N LEU A 355 22.85 -7.57 -12.68
CA LEU A 355 23.54 -7.70 -13.96
C LEU A 355 25.07 -7.90 -13.76
N GLY A 356 25.66 -7.15 -12.83
CA GLY A 356 27.08 -7.29 -12.49
C GLY A 356 27.44 -8.70 -12.01
N LEU A 357 26.67 -9.23 -11.07
CA LEU A 357 26.88 -10.60 -10.54
C LEU A 357 26.70 -11.67 -11.64
N CYS A 358 25.70 -11.51 -12.48
CA CYS A 358 25.45 -12.42 -13.59
C CYS A 358 26.58 -12.38 -14.65
N ILE A 359 27.05 -11.17 -14.99
CA ILE A 359 28.13 -10.98 -15.98
C ILE A 359 29.45 -11.52 -15.44
N ILE A 360 29.81 -11.25 -14.18
CA ILE A 360 30.99 -11.80 -13.53
C ILE A 360 30.93 -13.33 -13.55
N ALA A 361 29.80 -13.92 -13.12
CA ALA A 361 29.62 -15.37 -13.17
C ALA A 361 29.73 -15.92 -14.61
N TRP A 362 29.20 -15.18 -15.60
CA TRP A 362 29.31 -15.57 -17.02
C TRP A 362 30.74 -15.61 -17.53
N LYS A 363 31.58 -14.68 -17.08
CA LYS A 363 33.00 -14.58 -17.49
C LYS A 363 33.89 -15.67 -16.91
N LEU A 364 33.51 -16.28 -15.79
CA LEU A 364 34.22 -17.39 -15.21
C LEU A 364 33.92 -18.69 -15.97
N ASP A 365 34.92 -19.55 -16.10
CA ASP A 365 34.75 -20.84 -16.75
C ASP A 365 33.85 -21.75 -15.96
N THR A 366 33.14 -22.61 -16.69
CA THR A 366 32.16 -23.50 -16.09
C THR A 366 32.85 -24.70 -15.43
N ILE A 367 32.89 -24.74 -14.10
CA ILE A 367 33.49 -25.80 -13.31
C ILE A 367 32.39 -26.69 -12.73
N LYS A 368 32.53 -28.03 -12.82
CA LYS A 368 31.72 -28.99 -12.06
C LYS A 368 32.03 -28.82 -10.58
N ALA A 369 31.00 -28.55 -9.78
CA ALA A 369 31.17 -28.30 -8.34
C ALA A 369 31.48 -29.58 -7.57
N PHE A 370 30.75 -30.65 -7.81
CA PHE A 370 30.86 -31.87 -7.02
C PHE A 370 30.83 -33.16 -7.84
N ARG A 371 31.57 -34.18 -7.34
CA ARG A 371 31.32 -35.58 -7.71
C ARG A 371 30.08 -36.07 -6.99
N TRP A 372 29.46 -37.18 -7.46
CA TRP A 372 28.14 -37.63 -6.95
C TRP A 372 28.11 -37.87 -5.44
N LYS A 373 29.18 -38.45 -4.85
CA LYS A 373 29.31 -38.71 -3.40
C LYS A 373 29.30 -37.39 -2.58
N HIS A 374 30.08 -36.39 -3.02
CA HIS A 374 30.09 -35.07 -2.37
C HIS A 374 28.77 -34.33 -2.54
N ARG A 375 28.10 -34.55 -3.67
CA ARG A 375 26.74 -33.97 -3.90
C ARG A 375 25.71 -34.52 -2.92
N LEU A 376 25.74 -35.81 -2.57
CA LEU A 376 24.91 -36.39 -1.52
C LEU A 376 25.22 -35.81 -0.13
N ALA A 377 26.50 -35.63 0.19
CA ALA A 377 26.88 -34.99 1.46
C ALA A 377 26.39 -33.56 1.55
N VAL A 378 26.56 -32.75 0.48
CA VAL A 378 26.02 -31.38 0.45
C VAL A 378 24.48 -31.38 0.53
N LEU A 379 23.81 -32.32 -0.13
CA LEU A 379 22.34 -32.48 -0.03
C LEU A 379 21.93 -32.73 1.44
N ALA A 380 22.62 -33.64 2.14
CA ALA A 380 22.34 -33.90 3.56
C ALA A 380 22.53 -32.62 4.42
N VAL A 381 23.60 -31.87 4.19
CA VAL A 381 23.85 -30.57 4.90
C VAL A 381 22.74 -29.56 4.60
N VAL A 382 22.33 -29.42 3.33
CA VAL A 382 21.25 -28.51 2.93
C VAL A 382 19.93 -28.91 3.57
N VAL A 383 19.60 -30.22 3.58
CA VAL A 383 18.38 -30.74 4.25
C VAL A 383 18.40 -30.42 5.76
N VAL A 384 19.52 -30.71 6.44
CA VAL A 384 19.66 -30.42 7.88
C VAL A 384 19.56 -28.92 8.13
N ALA A 385 20.22 -28.09 7.33
CA ALA A 385 20.14 -26.63 7.44
C ALA A 385 18.70 -26.11 7.22
N THR A 386 18.00 -26.63 6.21
CA THR A 386 16.61 -26.26 5.93
C THR A 386 15.68 -26.66 7.05
N LEU A 387 15.80 -27.90 7.54
CA LEU A 387 15.01 -28.38 8.68
C LEU A 387 15.30 -27.59 9.96
N GLY A 388 16.58 -27.28 10.21
CA GLY A 388 16.99 -26.44 11.33
C GLY A 388 16.40 -25.04 11.27
N GLN A 389 16.50 -24.37 10.11
CA GLN A 389 15.88 -23.06 9.89
C GLN A 389 14.37 -23.10 10.03
N SER A 390 13.71 -24.11 9.43
CA SER A 390 12.26 -24.28 9.55
C SER A 390 11.85 -24.49 11.02
N PHE A 391 12.58 -25.31 11.76
CA PHE A 391 12.34 -25.51 13.20
C PHE A 391 12.47 -24.20 13.98
N PHE A 392 13.50 -23.38 13.71
CA PHE A 392 13.61 -22.07 14.36
C PHE A 392 12.46 -21.14 13.98
N CYS A 393 12.01 -21.14 12.73
CA CYS A 393 10.88 -20.32 12.27
C CYS A 393 9.55 -20.67 12.96
N THR A 394 9.38 -21.90 13.48
CA THR A 394 8.18 -22.29 14.25
C THR A 394 8.26 -21.95 15.75
N ARG A 395 9.41 -21.51 16.27
CA ARG A 395 9.62 -21.15 17.68
C ARG A 395 9.24 -19.68 17.94
N VAL A 396 7.94 -19.37 17.86
CA VAL A 396 7.41 -18.01 17.97
C VAL A 396 7.93 -17.28 19.21
N ASN A 397 7.84 -17.88 20.39
CA ASN A 397 8.28 -17.25 21.65
C ASN A 397 9.78 -16.91 21.64
N PHE A 398 10.62 -17.79 21.09
CA PHE A 398 12.06 -17.53 20.95
C PHE A 398 12.32 -16.38 19.97
N LEU A 399 11.67 -16.39 18.83
CA LEU A 399 11.80 -15.36 17.80
C LEU A 399 11.35 -13.99 18.34
N GLU A 400 10.21 -13.93 19.01
CA GLU A 400 9.68 -12.70 19.60
C GLU A 400 10.58 -12.11 20.68
N ALA A 401 11.16 -12.97 21.52
CA ALA A 401 12.15 -12.56 22.52
C ALA A 401 13.39 -11.88 21.91
N HIS A 402 13.70 -12.21 20.64
CA HIS A 402 14.79 -11.60 19.85
C HIS A 402 14.30 -10.57 18.82
N ASN A 403 13.09 -10.04 19.01
CA ASN A 403 12.47 -9.04 18.17
C ASN A 403 12.24 -9.48 16.71
N VAL A 404 12.12 -10.79 16.46
CA VAL A 404 11.71 -11.38 15.16
C VAL A 404 10.26 -11.83 15.30
N LYS A 405 9.32 -11.09 14.72
CA LYS A 405 7.90 -11.42 14.80
C LYS A 405 7.14 -11.02 13.55
N VAL A 406 6.05 -11.71 13.28
CA VAL A 406 5.12 -11.35 12.23
C VAL A 406 4.25 -10.20 12.71
N GLU A 407 4.18 -9.12 11.94
CA GLU A 407 3.32 -7.97 12.22
C GLU A 407 2.07 -8.06 11.33
N PHE A 408 0.97 -8.54 11.90
CA PHE A 408 -0.27 -8.76 11.16
C PHE A 408 -0.90 -7.45 10.67
N PHE A 409 -0.87 -6.40 11.49
CA PHE A 409 -1.49 -5.11 11.16
C PHE A 409 -0.56 -4.12 10.45
N ASN A 410 0.75 -4.34 10.50
CA ASN A 410 1.74 -3.50 9.83
C ASN A 410 2.84 -4.35 9.20
N GLN A 411 2.46 -5.04 8.13
CA GLN A 411 3.36 -5.96 7.41
C GLN A 411 4.63 -5.26 6.91
N LYS A 412 4.51 -4.02 6.41
CA LYS A 412 5.67 -3.23 5.96
C LYS A 412 6.72 -3.07 7.07
N LYS A 413 6.27 -2.81 8.32
CA LYS A 413 7.15 -2.74 9.49
C LYS A 413 7.78 -4.09 9.83
N GLY A 414 7.01 -5.18 9.75
CA GLY A 414 7.50 -6.54 9.97
C GLY A 414 8.61 -6.92 8.98
N TYR A 415 8.36 -6.69 7.69
CA TYR A 415 9.33 -6.98 6.63
C TYR A 415 10.60 -6.11 6.73
N LYS A 416 10.46 -4.83 7.08
CA LYS A 416 11.63 -3.96 7.33
C LYS A 416 12.50 -4.46 8.46
N ARG A 417 11.90 -5.00 9.54
CA ARG A 417 12.63 -5.50 10.69
C ARG A 417 13.24 -6.88 10.46
N ASN A 418 12.51 -7.78 9.83
CA ASN A 418 12.91 -9.17 9.66
C ASN A 418 13.67 -9.44 8.36
N GLY A 419 13.53 -8.59 7.33
CA GLY A 419 13.99 -8.83 5.95
C GLY A 419 12.93 -9.56 5.10
N PHE A 420 13.06 -9.46 3.77
CA PHE A 420 12.06 -9.96 2.83
C PHE A 420 11.94 -11.49 2.86
N VAL A 421 13.04 -12.22 2.67
CA VAL A 421 13.02 -13.70 2.56
C VAL A 421 12.57 -14.33 3.88
N LEU A 422 13.10 -13.88 5.00
CA LEU A 422 12.70 -14.40 6.31
C LEU A 422 11.22 -14.12 6.60
N SER A 423 10.74 -12.90 6.34
CA SER A 423 9.32 -12.57 6.52
C SER A 423 8.41 -13.41 5.64
N PHE A 424 8.77 -13.60 4.36
CA PHE A 424 8.03 -14.45 3.46
C PHE A 424 7.92 -15.88 4.02
N LEU A 425 9.04 -16.46 4.46
CA LEU A 425 9.06 -17.82 4.99
C LEU A 425 8.37 -17.95 6.36
N LEU A 426 8.45 -16.94 7.22
CA LEU A 426 7.68 -16.91 8.47
C LEU A 426 6.16 -16.93 8.21
N ASN A 427 5.71 -16.35 7.09
CA ASN A 427 4.30 -16.36 6.71
C ASN A 427 3.83 -17.69 6.10
N VAL A 428 4.74 -18.59 5.69
CA VAL A 428 4.35 -19.92 5.17
C VAL A 428 3.53 -20.72 6.18
N GLN A 429 3.87 -20.63 7.46
CA GLN A 429 3.14 -21.34 8.52
C GLN A 429 1.66 -20.92 8.63
N TYR A 430 1.33 -19.73 8.14
CA TYR A 430 -0.04 -19.19 8.17
C TYR A 430 -0.81 -19.43 6.85
N LEU A 431 -0.24 -20.17 5.89
CA LEU A 431 -0.94 -20.51 4.63
C LEU A 431 -2.12 -21.45 4.83
N LEU A 432 -2.02 -22.31 5.83
CA LEU A 432 -3.07 -23.27 6.16
C LEU A 432 -3.73 -22.75 7.45
N GLY A 433 -5.04 -22.56 7.37
CA GLY A 433 -5.84 -22.28 8.56
C GLY A 433 -5.68 -23.47 9.54
N THR A 434 -5.43 -23.16 10.79
CA THR A 434 -5.44 -24.16 11.87
C THR A 434 -6.81 -24.14 12.52
N GLU A 435 -7.37 -25.30 12.81
CA GLU A 435 -8.59 -25.38 13.61
C GLU A 435 -8.38 -24.72 14.97
N PRO A 436 -9.34 -23.90 15.44
CA PRO A 436 -9.28 -23.32 16.78
C PRO A 436 -9.18 -24.40 17.86
N GLU A 437 -8.50 -24.12 18.94
CA GLU A 437 -8.39 -25.05 20.06
C GLU A 437 -9.79 -25.41 20.60
N GLY A 438 -10.05 -26.70 20.70
CA GLY A 438 -11.33 -27.25 21.14
C GLY A 438 -12.46 -27.15 20.12
N TYR A 439 -12.15 -26.94 18.83
CA TYR A 439 -13.14 -27.01 17.75
C TYR A 439 -13.71 -28.42 17.62
N SER A 440 -15.04 -28.49 17.48
CA SER A 440 -15.77 -29.67 16.99
C SER A 440 -17.09 -29.23 16.40
N VAL A 441 -17.61 -29.99 15.44
CA VAL A 441 -18.93 -29.72 14.82
C VAL A 441 -20.04 -29.69 15.88
N ASP A 442 -19.98 -30.58 16.87
CA ASP A 442 -21.00 -30.66 17.92
C ASP A 442 -20.95 -29.40 18.82
N LYS A 443 -19.76 -28.91 19.16
CA LYS A 443 -19.60 -27.67 19.92
C LYS A 443 -20.13 -26.45 19.16
N VAL A 444 -19.92 -26.39 17.83
CA VAL A 444 -20.48 -25.33 16.99
C VAL A 444 -22.01 -25.41 16.96
N LYS A 445 -22.58 -26.61 16.84
CA LYS A 445 -24.04 -26.81 16.91
C LYS A 445 -24.60 -26.40 18.27
N ASP A 446 -23.90 -26.70 19.36
CA ASP A 446 -24.33 -26.31 20.71
C ASP A 446 -24.26 -24.79 20.91
N ILE A 447 -23.25 -24.13 20.35
CA ILE A 447 -23.19 -22.66 20.32
C ILE A 447 -24.38 -22.11 19.53
N ALA A 448 -24.66 -22.64 18.34
CA ALA A 448 -25.74 -22.18 17.47
C ALA A 448 -27.13 -22.30 18.12
N LYS A 449 -27.36 -23.31 18.97
CA LYS A 449 -28.63 -23.46 19.74
C LYS A 449 -28.94 -22.29 20.66
N ASN A 450 -27.93 -21.53 21.07
CA ASN A 450 -28.11 -20.37 21.95
C ASN A 450 -28.51 -19.09 21.21
N TYR A 451 -28.57 -19.13 19.89
CA TYR A 451 -28.94 -17.98 19.06
C TYR A 451 -30.29 -18.24 18.39
N GLU A 452 -31.24 -17.36 18.67
CA GLU A 452 -32.54 -17.40 18.02
C GLU A 452 -32.44 -16.95 16.57
N VAL A 453 -33.10 -17.66 15.68
CA VAL A 453 -33.28 -17.21 14.30
C VAL A 453 -34.26 -16.03 14.30
N THR A 454 -33.76 -14.83 14.06
CA THR A 454 -34.63 -13.65 13.90
C THR A 454 -35.19 -13.62 12.49
N THR A 455 -36.48 -13.72 12.37
CA THR A 455 -37.21 -13.45 11.13
C THR A 455 -37.26 -11.95 10.86
N GLY A 456 -37.51 -11.55 9.61
CA GLY A 456 -37.70 -10.15 9.21
C GLY A 456 -38.66 -9.41 10.13
N GLN A 457 -38.33 -8.18 10.49
CA GLN A 457 -39.06 -7.43 11.52
C GLN A 457 -40.08 -6.41 10.95
N ASN A 458 -40.09 -6.20 9.62
CA ASN A 458 -40.96 -5.23 8.99
C ASN A 458 -42.35 -5.84 8.67
N LYS A 459 -43.22 -5.92 9.68
CA LYS A 459 -44.58 -6.49 9.59
C LYS A 459 -45.53 -5.70 8.66
N ASN A 460 -45.12 -4.52 8.20
CA ASN A 460 -45.93 -3.68 7.31
C ASN A 460 -45.73 -4.05 5.84
N LEU A 461 -44.71 -4.80 5.51
CA LEU A 461 -44.46 -5.27 4.15
C LEU A 461 -45.40 -6.42 3.80
N LYS A 462 -46.24 -6.25 2.77
CA LYS A 462 -47.18 -7.26 2.28
C LYS A 462 -46.55 -8.26 1.31
N GLN A 463 -45.43 -7.90 0.71
CA GLN A 463 -44.69 -8.71 -0.25
C GLN A 463 -43.17 -8.58 0.00
N LYS A 464 -42.37 -9.55 -0.48
CA LYS A 464 -40.94 -9.51 -0.37
C LYS A 464 -40.37 -8.37 -1.22
N PRO A 465 -39.49 -7.53 -0.69
CA PRO A 465 -38.91 -6.43 -1.45
C PRO A 465 -37.83 -6.95 -2.40
N ASN A 466 -37.60 -6.24 -3.49
CA ASN A 466 -36.34 -6.39 -4.25
C ASN A 466 -35.17 -5.91 -3.38
N VAL A 467 -34.05 -6.58 -3.49
CA VAL A 467 -32.83 -6.30 -2.72
C VAL A 467 -31.72 -5.94 -3.70
N VAL A 468 -31.31 -4.68 -3.71
CA VAL A 468 -30.20 -4.18 -4.55
C VAL A 468 -29.06 -3.81 -3.63
N VAL A 469 -27.94 -4.49 -3.78
CA VAL A 469 -26.73 -4.26 -2.97
C VAL A 469 -25.61 -3.79 -3.87
N ILE A 470 -25.01 -2.69 -3.52
CA ILE A 470 -23.90 -2.07 -4.24
C ILE A 470 -22.70 -2.03 -3.30
N MET A 471 -21.70 -2.81 -3.59
CA MET A 471 -20.38 -2.64 -3.02
C MET A 471 -19.59 -1.71 -3.94
N ASN A 472 -19.48 -0.45 -3.53
CA ASN A 472 -18.83 0.56 -4.34
C ASN A 472 -17.32 0.52 -4.12
N GLU A 473 -16.59 0.27 -5.21
CA GLU A 473 -15.13 0.13 -5.23
C GLU A 473 -14.44 1.32 -4.58
N THR A 474 -13.59 1.06 -3.59
CA THR A 474 -12.77 2.05 -2.89
C THR A 474 -13.57 3.24 -2.33
N PHE A 475 -14.87 3.07 -2.02
CA PHE A 475 -15.73 4.15 -1.54
C PHE A 475 -15.51 4.40 -0.05
N SER A 476 -15.01 5.59 0.31
CA SER A 476 -14.77 5.93 1.72
C SER A 476 -14.91 7.42 2.02
N ASP A 477 -15.23 7.74 3.27
CA ASP A 477 -15.12 9.08 3.81
C ASP A 477 -13.80 9.23 4.59
N LEU A 478 -12.84 9.93 4.01
CA LEU A 478 -11.53 10.14 4.65
C LEU A 478 -11.62 11.04 5.91
N ASN A 479 -12.74 11.75 6.11
CA ASN A 479 -13.00 12.53 7.32
C ASN A 479 -13.09 11.65 8.58
N VAL A 480 -13.32 10.34 8.45
CA VAL A 480 -13.25 9.39 9.57
C VAL A 480 -11.88 9.36 10.22
N VAL A 481 -10.82 9.62 9.45
CA VAL A 481 -9.45 9.72 9.95
C VAL A 481 -9.24 11.07 10.62
N ASN A 482 -9.41 12.14 9.86
CA ASN A 482 -9.38 13.52 10.33
C ASN A 482 -10.05 14.42 9.28
N LYS A 483 -10.58 15.56 9.73
CA LYS A 483 -11.31 16.48 8.86
C LYS A 483 -10.40 17.05 7.76
N ILE A 484 -10.91 17.02 6.53
CA ILE A 484 -10.29 17.62 5.35
C ILE A 484 -11.14 18.81 4.92
N LYS A 485 -10.50 19.96 4.76
CA LYS A 485 -11.20 21.14 4.24
C LYS A 485 -11.20 21.11 2.73
N THR A 486 -12.39 21.08 2.14
CA THR A 486 -12.58 21.03 0.68
C THR A 486 -13.42 22.22 0.20
N ASN A 487 -13.27 22.59 -1.08
CA ASN A 487 -14.03 23.68 -1.72
C ASN A 487 -15.55 23.45 -1.72
N LYS A 488 -16.00 22.19 -1.70
CA LYS A 488 -17.40 21.79 -1.59
C LYS A 488 -17.52 20.42 -0.93
N GLU A 489 -18.68 20.08 -0.44
CA GLU A 489 -18.96 18.78 0.18
C GLU A 489 -18.72 17.63 -0.81
N VAL A 490 -18.07 16.56 -0.36
CA VAL A 490 -17.68 15.42 -1.20
C VAL A 490 -18.88 14.53 -1.52
N MET A 491 -19.73 14.24 -0.53
CA MET A 491 -20.90 13.36 -0.64
C MET A 491 -22.20 14.07 -0.21
N PRO A 492 -22.60 15.16 -0.90
CA PRO A 492 -23.74 15.97 -0.46
C PRO A 492 -25.06 15.21 -0.47
N TYR A 493 -25.28 14.31 -1.41
CA TYR A 493 -26.52 13.55 -1.50
C TYR A 493 -26.64 12.53 -0.37
N ILE A 494 -25.66 11.66 -0.19
CA ILE A 494 -25.66 10.63 0.86
C ILE A 494 -25.78 11.29 2.25
N ASN A 495 -25.05 12.38 2.47
CA ASN A 495 -25.12 13.09 3.75
C ASN A 495 -26.50 13.69 4.02
N SER A 496 -27.22 14.11 2.97
CA SER A 496 -28.56 14.67 3.08
C SER A 496 -29.67 13.64 3.32
N MET A 497 -29.41 12.35 3.02
CA MET A 497 -30.42 11.28 3.14
C MET A 497 -30.87 11.09 4.59
N LYS A 498 -32.18 11.07 4.85
CA LYS A 498 -32.76 10.86 6.16
C LYS A 498 -33.97 9.93 6.11
N GLU A 499 -34.96 10.24 5.25
CA GLU A 499 -36.19 9.50 5.10
C GLU A 499 -35.88 8.06 4.64
N ASN A 500 -36.50 7.10 5.32
CA ASN A 500 -36.33 5.67 5.06
C ASN A 500 -34.87 5.23 4.92
N THR A 501 -33.99 5.82 5.74
CA THR A 501 -32.54 5.67 5.63
C THR A 501 -31.89 5.21 6.93
N ILE A 502 -31.03 4.21 6.84
CA ILE A 502 -30.07 3.83 7.89
C ILE A 502 -28.69 4.06 7.34
N LYS A 503 -27.86 4.84 8.00
CA LYS A 503 -26.49 5.12 7.57
C LYS A 503 -25.51 5.22 8.74
N GLY A 504 -24.25 4.97 8.45
CA GLY A 504 -23.17 5.01 9.44
C GLY A 504 -21.86 4.49 8.87
N ASP A 505 -20.97 4.13 9.78
CA ASP A 505 -19.66 3.60 9.46
C ASP A 505 -19.56 2.11 9.79
N MET A 506 -18.80 1.38 8.99
CA MET A 506 -18.48 -0.02 9.25
C MET A 506 -17.00 -0.32 9.08
N LEU A 507 -16.54 -1.36 9.77
CA LEU A 507 -15.20 -1.92 9.59
C LEU A 507 -15.20 -2.93 8.46
N VAL A 508 -14.16 -2.83 7.64
CA VAL A 508 -13.78 -3.82 6.63
C VAL A 508 -12.42 -4.41 6.98
N SER A 509 -12.13 -5.61 6.50
CA SER A 509 -10.90 -6.32 6.88
C SER A 509 -9.71 -6.02 5.97
N VAL A 510 -9.88 -5.18 4.96
CA VAL A 510 -8.86 -4.87 3.95
C VAL A 510 -8.66 -3.37 3.75
N PHE A 511 -7.49 -3.00 3.23
CA PHE A 511 -7.10 -1.62 2.96
C PHE A 511 -6.36 -1.54 1.63
N GLY A 512 -6.77 -0.65 0.74
CA GLY A 512 -6.11 -0.39 -0.54
C GLY A 512 -6.19 -1.52 -1.55
N GLY A 513 -7.12 -2.46 -1.35
CA GLY A 513 -7.35 -3.62 -2.21
C GLY A 513 -7.82 -4.83 -1.42
N GLY A 514 -8.17 -5.91 -2.11
CA GLY A 514 -8.71 -7.13 -1.49
C GLY A 514 -10.24 -7.16 -1.49
N THR A 515 -10.87 -6.48 -2.43
CA THR A 515 -12.31 -6.33 -2.64
C THR A 515 -13.11 -7.61 -2.37
N SER A 516 -12.66 -8.76 -2.91
CA SER A 516 -13.33 -10.06 -2.74
C SER A 516 -13.42 -10.55 -1.29
N ASN A 517 -12.58 -10.05 -0.38
CA ASN A 517 -12.71 -10.35 1.04
C ASN A 517 -13.90 -9.59 1.66
N SER A 518 -14.11 -8.33 1.29
CA SER A 518 -15.30 -7.56 1.71
C SER A 518 -16.60 -8.14 1.12
N GLU A 519 -16.56 -8.62 -0.14
CA GLU A 519 -17.66 -9.38 -0.74
C GLU A 519 -17.99 -10.63 0.08
N TYR A 520 -16.97 -11.43 0.40
CA TYR A 520 -17.12 -12.65 1.17
C TYR A 520 -17.73 -12.38 2.55
N GLU A 521 -17.23 -11.37 3.26
CA GLU A 521 -17.75 -11.01 4.57
C GLU A 521 -19.24 -10.61 4.51
N PHE A 522 -19.60 -9.75 3.56
CA PHE A 522 -20.99 -9.32 3.40
C PHE A 522 -21.91 -10.47 2.99
N LEU A 523 -21.53 -11.27 2.01
CA LEU A 523 -22.37 -12.33 1.46
C LEU A 523 -22.51 -13.54 2.38
N THR A 524 -21.50 -13.88 3.15
CA THR A 524 -21.53 -15.08 4.00
C THR A 524 -21.77 -14.81 5.48
N GLY A 525 -21.59 -13.55 5.94
CA GLY A 525 -21.61 -13.22 7.37
C GLY A 525 -20.35 -13.69 8.12
N ASN A 526 -19.40 -14.34 7.45
CA ASN A 526 -18.16 -14.81 8.06
C ASN A 526 -17.09 -13.73 8.02
N SER A 527 -16.22 -13.66 9.05
CA SER A 527 -15.09 -12.75 9.03
C SER A 527 -13.86 -13.41 8.40
N VAL A 528 -13.12 -12.66 7.57
CA VAL A 528 -11.82 -13.10 7.04
C VAL A 528 -10.68 -12.96 8.05
N SER A 529 -10.95 -12.47 9.25
CA SER A 529 -9.93 -12.32 10.32
C SER A 529 -9.28 -13.63 10.75
N SER A 530 -9.94 -14.76 10.51
CA SER A 530 -9.43 -16.11 10.75
C SER A 530 -8.62 -16.67 9.59
N LEU A 531 -8.62 -16.03 8.43
CA LEU A 531 -7.83 -16.45 7.28
C LEU A 531 -6.35 -16.10 7.48
N PRO A 532 -5.44 -16.82 6.80
CA PRO A 532 -4.03 -16.45 6.77
C PRO A 532 -3.82 -15.00 6.34
N LEU A 533 -2.72 -14.43 6.78
CA LEU A 533 -2.34 -13.06 6.44
C LEU A 533 -2.34 -12.85 4.92
N ASN A 534 -3.04 -11.82 4.44
CA ASN A 534 -3.35 -11.58 3.03
C ASN A 534 -4.11 -12.75 2.35
N GLY A 535 -4.68 -13.66 3.13
CA GLY A 535 -5.54 -14.72 2.59
C GLY A 535 -6.70 -14.10 1.83
N ASN A 536 -7.00 -14.67 0.67
CA ASN A 536 -8.14 -14.27 -0.13
C ASN A 536 -9.17 -15.41 -0.17
N ALA A 537 -10.36 -15.11 0.33
CA ALA A 537 -11.41 -16.11 0.46
C ALA A 537 -11.73 -16.78 -0.91
N TYR A 538 -11.90 -16.00 -1.96
CA TYR A 538 -12.33 -16.48 -3.27
C TYR A 538 -11.28 -17.32 -3.98
N THR A 539 -10.04 -16.90 -3.98
CA THR A 539 -8.97 -17.59 -4.70
C THR A 539 -8.44 -18.82 -3.98
N GLN A 540 -8.54 -18.86 -2.64
CA GLN A 540 -7.90 -19.88 -1.83
C GLN A 540 -8.88 -20.85 -1.14
N PHE A 541 -10.00 -20.34 -0.61
CA PHE A 541 -10.83 -21.09 0.35
C PHE A 541 -12.19 -21.49 -0.20
N VAL A 542 -12.85 -20.68 -1.03
CA VAL A 542 -14.14 -21.06 -1.64
C VAL A 542 -13.89 -22.05 -2.77
N LYS A 543 -14.02 -23.34 -2.49
CA LYS A 543 -13.80 -24.48 -3.43
C LYS A 543 -15.02 -25.39 -3.57
N HIS A 544 -16.04 -25.18 -2.80
CA HIS A 544 -17.31 -25.88 -2.77
C HIS A 544 -18.42 -24.88 -2.42
N GLU A 545 -19.67 -25.32 -2.49
CA GLU A 545 -20.81 -24.51 -2.11
C GLU A 545 -20.68 -24.01 -0.67
N VAL A 546 -20.91 -22.71 -0.48
CA VAL A 546 -20.83 -22.01 0.81
C VAL A 546 -22.17 -21.30 1.03
N PRO A 547 -22.85 -21.56 2.16
CA PRO A 547 -24.06 -20.82 2.52
C PRO A 547 -23.82 -19.32 2.50
N SER A 548 -24.67 -18.59 1.81
CA SER A 548 -24.55 -17.14 1.63
C SER A 548 -25.90 -16.46 1.64
N LEU A 549 -25.91 -15.13 1.60
CA LEU A 549 -27.11 -14.34 1.41
C LEU A 549 -27.85 -14.73 0.10
N ALA A 550 -27.09 -15.05 -0.97
CA ALA A 550 -27.68 -15.44 -2.24
C ALA A 550 -28.42 -16.78 -2.11
N THR A 551 -27.82 -17.80 -1.47
CA THR A 551 -28.51 -19.09 -1.23
C THR A 551 -29.75 -18.92 -0.38
N GLN A 552 -29.67 -18.10 0.70
CA GLN A 552 -30.82 -17.86 1.60
C GLN A 552 -31.99 -17.16 0.90
N LEU A 553 -31.70 -16.14 0.08
CA LEU A 553 -32.73 -15.44 -0.68
C LEU A 553 -33.30 -16.29 -1.81
N LYS A 554 -32.47 -17.08 -2.50
CA LYS A 554 -32.89 -18.05 -3.51
C LYS A 554 -33.86 -19.08 -2.94
N GLU A 555 -33.57 -19.64 -1.76
CA GLU A 555 -34.49 -20.56 -1.06
C GLU A 555 -35.83 -19.90 -0.72
N GLN A 556 -35.85 -18.58 -0.61
CA GLN A 556 -37.05 -17.79 -0.41
C GLN A 556 -37.76 -17.39 -1.72
N GLY A 557 -37.24 -17.81 -2.88
CA GLY A 557 -37.85 -17.58 -4.19
C GLY A 557 -37.40 -16.29 -4.88
N TYR A 558 -36.23 -15.73 -4.51
CA TYR A 558 -35.63 -14.63 -5.25
C TYR A 558 -34.88 -15.12 -6.48
N ASP A 559 -34.91 -14.33 -7.54
CA ASP A 559 -33.96 -14.45 -8.63
C ASP A 559 -32.64 -13.78 -8.22
N THR A 560 -31.51 -14.49 -8.30
CA THR A 560 -30.25 -14.00 -7.78
C THR A 560 -29.26 -13.70 -8.91
N THR A 561 -28.82 -12.44 -8.98
CA THR A 561 -27.90 -11.95 -10.02
C THR A 561 -26.76 -11.18 -9.37
N ALA A 562 -25.52 -11.54 -9.72
CA ALA A 562 -24.33 -10.75 -9.43
C ALA A 562 -23.92 -9.95 -10.68
N PHE A 563 -23.35 -8.75 -10.49
CA PHE A 563 -22.82 -7.94 -11.57
C PHE A 563 -21.51 -7.28 -11.18
N HIS A 564 -20.52 -7.36 -12.09
CA HIS A 564 -19.26 -6.64 -11.97
C HIS A 564 -18.76 -6.22 -13.35
N PRO A 565 -18.66 -4.89 -13.65
CA PRO A 565 -18.35 -4.38 -14.99
C PRO A 565 -16.84 -4.49 -15.33
N TYR A 566 -16.27 -5.68 -15.12
CA TYR A 566 -14.88 -6.01 -15.42
C TYR A 566 -14.75 -7.51 -15.76
N LYS A 567 -13.49 -7.96 -15.97
CA LYS A 567 -13.17 -9.34 -16.39
C LYS A 567 -13.74 -10.37 -15.40
N PRO A 568 -14.44 -11.40 -15.87
CA PRO A 568 -15.11 -12.37 -15.01
C PRO A 568 -14.17 -13.24 -14.16
N ASN A 569 -12.92 -13.41 -14.61
CA ASN A 569 -11.89 -14.15 -13.88
C ASN A 569 -11.23 -13.32 -12.76
N ALA A 570 -11.45 -11.99 -12.71
CA ALA A 570 -10.95 -11.13 -11.64
C ALA A 570 -11.43 -11.65 -10.28
N TRP A 571 -10.48 -11.89 -9.36
CA TRP A 571 -10.72 -12.57 -8.08
C TRP A 571 -11.42 -13.93 -8.18
N ASN A 572 -11.38 -14.60 -9.35
CA ASN A 572 -12.05 -15.89 -9.60
C ASN A 572 -13.57 -15.86 -9.46
N ARG A 573 -14.23 -14.67 -9.62
CA ARG A 573 -15.67 -14.49 -9.43
C ARG A 573 -16.51 -15.44 -10.28
N GLN A 574 -16.11 -15.69 -11.53
CA GLN A 574 -16.79 -16.61 -12.44
C GLN A 574 -16.98 -18.02 -11.84
N SER A 575 -16.00 -18.49 -11.06
CA SER A 575 -16.09 -19.80 -10.40
C SER A 575 -16.77 -19.72 -9.04
N VAL A 576 -16.65 -18.61 -8.34
CA VAL A 576 -17.06 -18.46 -6.95
C VAL A 576 -18.53 -18.07 -6.79
N TYR A 577 -19.05 -17.16 -7.61
CA TYR A 577 -20.45 -16.74 -7.47
C TYR A 577 -21.47 -17.86 -7.59
N PRO A 578 -21.33 -18.85 -8.52
CA PRO A 578 -22.19 -20.03 -8.50
C PRO A 578 -22.11 -20.82 -7.19
N LEU A 579 -20.91 -20.94 -6.59
CA LEU A 579 -20.71 -21.61 -5.30
C LEU A 579 -21.32 -20.85 -4.11
N LEU A 580 -21.53 -19.56 -4.27
CA LEU A 580 -22.27 -18.70 -3.32
C LEU A 580 -23.78 -18.64 -3.60
N GLY A 581 -24.28 -19.35 -4.63
CA GLY A 581 -25.70 -19.49 -4.90
C GLY A 581 -26.31 -18.51 -5.89
N PHE A 582 -25.53 -17.68 -6.58
CA PHE A 582 -26.03 -16.82 -7.65
C PHE A 582 -26.42 -17.63 -8.88
N ASP A 583 -27.59 -17.36 -9.46
CA ASP A 583 -28.08 -17.95 -10.69
C ASP A 583 -27.40 -17.35 -11.91
N ASN A 584 -27.14 -16.03 -11.87
CA ASN A 584 -26.54 -15.28 -12.97
C ASN A 584 -25.36 -14.46 -12.49
N PHE A 585 -24.34 -14.38 -13.34
CA PHE A 585 -23.24 -13.45 -13.18
C PHE A 585 -23.07 -12.64 -14.48
N LEU A 586 -23.28 -11.34 -14.39
CA LEU A 586 -23.08 -10.38 -15.46
C LEU A 586 -21.69 -9.74 -15.29
N ASP A 587 -20.92 -9.70 -16.36
CA ASP A 587 -19.60 -9.08 -16.42
C ASP A 587 -19.55 -7.95 -17.48
N GLU A 588 -18.38 -7.40 -17.76
CA GLU A 588 -18.20 -6.33 -18.75
C GLU A 588 -18.76 -6.68 -20.14
N SER A 589 -18.81 -7.97 -20.51
CA SER A 589 -19.34 -8.39 -21.82
C SER A 589 -20.86 -8.22 -21.95
N SER A 590 -21.56 -8.01 -20.84
CA SER A 590 -23.00 -7.76 -20.80
C SER A 590 -23.37 -6.29 -21.04
N LEU A 591 -22.38 -5.42 -21.17
CA LEU A 591 -22.56 -3.99 -21.38
C LEU A 591 -22.64 -3.64 -22.87
N ASP A 592 -23.48 -2.67 -23.20
CA ASP A 592 -23.50 -2.04 -24.53
C ASP A 592 -22.44 -0.94 -24.59
N GLU A 593 -21.26 -1.24 -25.14
CA GLU A 593 -20.13 -0.31 -25.21
C GLU A 593 -20.46 1.04 -25.88
N SER A 594 -21.50 1.10 -26.71
CA SER A 594 -21.94 2.36 -27.33
C SER A 594 -22.61 3.33 -26.35
N LYS A 595 -23.04 2.84 -25.16
CA LYS A 595 -23.70 3.62 -24.12
C LYS A 595 -22.86 3.78 -22.86
N VAL A 596 -21.76 3.03 -22.74
CA VAL A 596 -20.93 3.04 -21.54
C VAL A 596 -20.05 4.28 -21.47
N ARG A 597 -20.21 5.05 -20.40
CA ARG A 597 -19.25 6.09 -20.04
C ARG A 597 -18.11 5.46 -19.24
N ARG A 598 -16.89 5.77 -19.62
CA ARG A 598 -15.69 5.34 -18.87
C ARG A 598 -14.98 6.55 -18.29
N ILE A 599 -14.48 6.42 -17.07
CA ILE A 599 -13.66 7.40 -16.36
C ILE A 599 -12.32 6.71 -16.03
N ARG A 600 -11.21 7.28 -16.47
CA ARG A 600 -9.87 6.70 -16.30
C ARG A 600 -9.77 5.26 -16.87
N GLY A 601 -10.49 4.98 -17.93
CA GLY A 601 -10.58 3.66 -18.56
C GLY A 601 -11.55 2.68 -17.87
N TRP A 602 -12.02 2.97 -16.65
CA TRP A 602 -12.97 2.17 -15.91
C TRP A 602 -14.42 2.53 -16.24
N VAL A 603 -15.32 1.56 -16.21
CA VAL A 603 -16.76 1.80 -16.32
C VAL A 603 -17.20 2.74 -15.20
N SER A 604 -17.92 3.81 -15.53
CA SER A 604 -18.42 4.76 -14.52
C SER A 604 -19.53 4.14 -13.69
N ASP A 605 -19.67 4.59 -12.43
CA ASP A 605 -20.77 4.16 -11.56
C ASP A 605 -22.14 4.51 -12.16
N GLU A 606 -22.24 5.59 -12.93
CA GLU A 606 -23.46 5.94 -13.65
C GLU A 606 -23.84 4.85 -14.66
N SER A 607 -22.91 4.39 -15.51
CA SER A 607 -23.17 3.32 -16.49
C SER A 607 -23.37 1.96 -15.82
N ASP A 608 -22.70 1.72 -14.71
CA ASP A 608 -22.87 0.53 -13.87
C ASP A 608 -24.32 0.48 -13.32
N TYR A 609 -24.80 1.56 -12.77
CA TYR A 609 -26.17 1.64 -12.22
C TYR A 609 -27.24 1.65 -13.33
N ASP A 610 -26.98 2.18 -14.50
CA ASP A 610 -27.87 2.02 -15.67
C ASP A 610 -28.05 0.53 -16.01
N LYS A 611 -27.00 -0.31 -15.85
CA LYS A 611 -27.11 -1.76 -16.03
C LYS A 611 -27.92 -2.44 -14.92
N ILE A 612 -27.86 -1.97 -13.68
CA ILE A 612 -28.74 -2.44 -12.61
C ILE A 612 -30.19 -2.16 -12.97
N ILE A 613 -30.51 -0.93 -13.42
CA ILE A 613 -31.84 -0.53 -13.85
C ILE A 613 -32.32 -1.38 -15.02
N GLU A 614 -31.49 -1.53 -16.06
CA GLU A 614 -31.79 -2.38 -17.21
C GLU A 614 -32.12 -3.82 -16.79
N THR A 615 -31.34 -4.39 -15.88
CA THR A 615 -31.55 -5.73 -15.37
C THR A 615 -32.87 -5.85 -14.59
N PHE A 616 -33.18 -4.83 -13.80
CA PHE A 616 -34.43 -4.75 -13.05
C PHE A 616 -35.64 -4.66 -13.98
N GLU A 617 -35.61 -3.85 -15.04
CA GLU A 617 -36.70 -3.65 -15.99
C GLU A 617 -36.93 -4.88 -16.90
N ASN A 618 -35.87 -5.57 -17.29
CA ASN A 618 -35.93 -6.70 -18.23
C ASN A 618 -36.11 -8.07 -17.55
N ARG A 619 -36.52 -8.13 -16.29
CA ARG A 619 -36.82 -9.37 -15.59
C ARG A 619 -37.93 -10.15 -16.32
N LYS A 620 -37.74 -11.47 -16.40
CA LYS A 620 -38.69 -12.36 -17.06
C LYS A 620 -39.67 -13.04 -16.08
N SER A 621 -39.42 -12.91 -14.80
CA SER A 621 -40.23 -13.50 -13.72
C SER A 621 -40.84 -12.43 -12.82
N ASP A 622 -41.89 -12.78 -12.10
CA ASP A 622 -42.53 -11.94 -11.05
C ASP A 622 -41.83 -12.14 -9.68
N ASN A 623 -40.74 -12.92 -9.65
CA ASN A 623 -39.96 -13.14 -8.44
C ASN A 623 -39.28 -11.85 -7.99
N PRO A 624 -39.10 -11.60 -6.69
CA PRO A 624 -38.29 -10.52 -6.23
C PRO A 624 -36.80 -10.73 -6.65
N LEU A 625 -36.14 -9.64 -7.00
CA LEU A 625 -34.76 -9.66 -7.43
C LEU A 625 -33.80 -9.48 -6.23
N PHE A 626 -32.78 -10.33 -6.14
CA PHE A 626 -31.57 -10.04 -5.40
C PHE A 626 -30.44 -9.70 -6.36
N MET A 627 -30.04 -8.43 -6.40
CA MET A 627 -28.94 -7.93 -7.22
C MET A 627 -27.77 -7.56 -6.32
N PHE A 628 -26.62 -8.21 -6.54
CA PHE A 628 -25.36 -7.87 -5.89
C PHE A 628 -24.39 -7.29 -6.91
N ASN A 629 -24.10 -6.02 -6.79
CA ASN A 629 -23.23 -5.29 -7.70
C ASN A 629 -21.91 -4.91 -7.02
N VAL A 630 -20.81 -5.03 -7.76
CA VAL A 630 -19.49 -4.56 -7.36
C VAL A 630 -19.00 -3.60 -8.42
N THR A 631 -18.87 -2.32 -8.10
CA THR A 631 -18.45 -1.30 -9.08
C THR A 631 -16.94 -1.33 -9.36
N ILE A 632 -16.43 -0.48 -10.25
CA ILE A 632 -15.00 -0.41 -10.62
C ILE A 632 -14.47 1.02 -10.77
N GLN A 633 -15.32 2.04 -10.87
CA GLN A 633 -14.94 3.41 -11.21
C GLN A 633 -13.78 3.95 -10.38
N ASN A 634 -13.84 3.75 -9.06
CA ASN A 634 -12.90 4.35 -8.12
C ASN A 634 -11.63 3.52 -7.91
N HIS A 635 -11.43 2.45 -8.68
CA HIS A 635 -10.24 1.60 -8.59
C HIS A 635 -8.94 2.43 -8.66
N GLY A 636 -7.91 1.99 -7.93
CA GLY A 636 -6.65 2.70 -7.75
C GLY A 636 -5.95 3.17 -9.05
N GLY A 637 -4.85 3.90 -8.90
CA GLY A 637 -4.13 4.53 -10.02
C GLY A 637 -4.43 6.03 -10.15
N TYR A 638 -4.61 6.75 -9.04
CA TYR A 638 -5.02 8.17 -9.02
C TYR A 638 -3.97 9.15 -9.54
N LEU A 639 -2.78 8.69 -9.93
CA LEU A 639 -1.70 9.52 -10.48
C LEU A 639 -1.90 9.87 -11.96
N LEU A 640 -2.68 9.06 -12.69
CA LEU A 640 -2.92 9.29 -14.11
C LEU A 640 -3.98 10.36 -14.31
N PRO A 641 -3.67 11.46 -15.03
CA PRO A 641 -4.68 12.38 -15.50
C PRO A 641 -5.58 11.68 -16.52
N ASP A 642 -6.85 12.07 -16.57
CA ASP A 642 -7.79 11.61 -17.59
C ASP A 642 -8.53 12.80 -18.18
N ASP A 643 -8.52 12.92 -19.50
CA ASP A 643 -9.21 13.98 -20.23
C ASP A 643 -10.74 13.86 -20.12
N ASN A 644 -11.25 12.66 -19.79
CA ASN A 644 -12.69 12.38 -19.65
C ASN A 644 -13.23 12.64 -18.25
N PHE A 645 -12.38 13.07 -17.31
CA PHE A 645 -12.74 13.27 -15.91
C PHE A 645 -12.39 14.69 -15.44
N LYS A 646 -13.41 15.43 -15.02
CA LYS A 646 -13.22 16.75 -14.44
C LYS A 646 -13.04 16.65 -12.93
N GLN A 647 -11.84 16.97 -12.45
CA GLN A 647 -11.58 17.12 -11.03
C GLN A 647 -12.37 18.32 -10.47
N GLU A 648 -13.34 18.05 -9.61
CA GLU A 648 -14.25 19.05 -9.05
C GLU A 648 -13.97 19.37 -7.58
N ILE A 649 -13.41 18.41 -6.84
CA ILE A 649 -13.04 18.61 -5.43
C ILE A 649 -11.61 19.07 -5.35
N THR A 650 -11.38 20.16 -4.61
CA THR A 650 -10.05 20.64 -4.25
C THR A 650 -9.90 20.72 -2.73
N ILE A 651 -8.73 20.37 -2.23
CA ILE A 651 -8.39 20.44 -0.82
C ILE A 651 -7.83 21.84 -0.54
N GLU A 652 -8.35 22.51 0.48
CA GLU A 652 -8.01 23.89 0.85
C GLU A 652 -7.11 23.99 2.08
N ASP A 653 -6.59 22.86 2.57
CA ASP A 653 -5.67 22.80 3.71
C ASP A 653 -4.33 22.15 3.32
N GLU A 654 -3.45 21.97 4.30
CA GLU A 654 -2.10 21.43 4.13
C GLU A 654 -2.07 19.95 3.66
N LYS A 655 -3.21 19.27 3.71
CA LYS A 655 -3.35 17.85 3.27
C LYS A 655 -3.47 17.70 1.77
N LYS A 656 -3.37 18.81 1.02
CA LYS A 656 -3.52 18.85 -0.43
C LYS A 656 -2.48 17.98 -1.13
N THR A 657 -2.95 16.96 -1.84
CA THR A 657 -2.18 16.20 -2.83
C THR A 657 -3.05 15.97 -4.06
N GLU A 658 -2.47 15.97 -5.25
CA GLU A 658 -3.23 15.78 -6.50
C GLU A 658 -3.98 14.44 -6.55
N PRO A 659 -3.39 13.29 -6.13
CA PRO A 659 -4.12 12.03 -6.07
C PRO A 659 -5.29 12.03 -5.09
N ALA A 660 -5.16 12.71 -3.95
CA ALA A 660 -6.26 12.83 -2.98
C ALA A 660 -7.42 13.66 -3.52
N GLU A 661 -7.15 14.82 -4.15
CA GLU A 661 -8.19 15.65 -4.80
C GLU A 661 -8.91 14.87 -5.92
N ARG A 662 -8.14 14.11 -6.71
CA ARG A 662 -8.72 13.27 -7.77
C ARG A 662 -9.59 12.16 -7.20
N TYR A 663 -9.13 11.49 -6.17
CA TYR A 663 -9.91 10.48 -5.45
C TYR A 663 -11.22 11.07 -4.88
N LEU A 664 -11.16 12.19 -4.17
CA LEU A 664 -12.34 12.83 -3.61
C LEU A 664 -13.33 13.27 -4.70
N SER A 665 -12.81 13.67 -5.87
CA SER A 665 -13.66 14.01 -7.02
C SER A 665 -14.35 12.77 -7.60
N LEU A 666 -13.72 11.59 -7.59
CA LEU A 666 -14.35 10.32 -7.97
C LEU A 666 -15.47 9.93 -7.00
N ILE A 667 -15.24 10.08 -5.69
CA ILE A 667 -16.29 9.85 -4.69
C ILE A 667 -17.47 10.78 -4.89
N HIS A 668 -17.25 12.03 -5.29
CA HIS A 668 -18.29 12.98 -5.63
C HIS A 668 -19.10 12.54 -6.87
N GLU A 669 -18.46 11.95 -7.88
CA GLU A 669 -19.15 11.32 -9.01
C GLU A 669 -20.01 10.12 -8.57
N SER A 670 -19.48 9.26 -7.67
CA SER A 670 -20.23 8.14 -7.12
C SER A 670 -21.47 8.59 -6.35
N ASP A 671 -21.39 9.66 -5.58
CA ASP A 671 -22.53 10.26 -4.86
C ASP A 671 -23.62 10.74 -5.82
N ARG A 672 -23.23 11.36 -6.95
CA ARG A 672 -24.17 11.79 -8.01
C ARG A 672 -24.82 10.61 -8.72
N ALA A 673 -24.06 9.58 -9.03
CA ALA A 673 -24.57 8.37 -9.67
C ALA A 673 -25.56 7.65 -8.73
N PHE A 674 -25.22 7.56 -7.44
CA PHE A 674 -26.10 6.95 -6.44
C PHE A 674 -27.42 7.71 -6.29
N LYS A 675 -27.39 9.06 -6.33
CA LYS A 675 -28.60 9.88 -6.36
C LYS A 675 -29.55 9.47 -7.50
N LYS A 676 -28.99 9.32 -8.72
CA LYS A 676 -29.76 8.93 -9.91
C LYS A 676 -30.42 7.57 -9.73
N LEU A 677 -29.71 6.60 -9.17
CA LEU A 677 -30.24 5.27 -8.88
C LEU A 677 -31.36 5.30 -7.84
N ILE A 678 -31.18 6.05 -6.77
CA ILE A 678 -32.22 6.20 -5.72
C ILE A 678 -33.45 6.93 -6.28
N ASP A 679 -33.26 7.98 -7.08
CA ASP A 679 -34.37 8.70 -7.71
C ASP A 679 -35.20 7.78 -8.61
N TYR A 680 -34.52 6.86 -9.36
CA TYR A 680 -35.21 5.83 -10.15
C TYR A 680 -36.05 4.89 -9.26
N PHE A 681 -35.49 4.32 -8.18
CA PHE A 681 -36.21 3.39 -7.32
C PHE A 681 -37.32 4.07 -6.46
N LYS A 682 -37.24 5.37 -6.22
CA LYS A 682 -38.34 6.13 -5.60
C LYS A 682 -39.62 6.11 -6.40
N GLU A 683 -39.52 6.09 -7.73
CA GLU A 683 -40.67 6.08 -8.63
C GLU A 683 -41.24 4.67 -8.84
N GLN A 684 -40.54 3.61 -8.36
CA GLN A 684 -41.03 2.24 -8.52
C GLN A 684 -42.11 1.88 -7.51
N LYS A 685 -43.10 1.11 -7.99
CA LYS A 685 -44.21 0.63 -7.14
C LYS A 685 -43.85 -0.60 -6.32
N GLU A 686 -42.89 -1.40 -6.81
CA GLU A 686 -42.42 -2.58 -6.11
C GLU A 686 -41.56 -2.16 -4.91
N PRO A 687 -41.79 -2.75 -3.72
CA PRO A 687 -40.93 -2.47 -2.59
C PRO A 687 -39.51 -2.87 -2.90
N THR A 688 -38.60 -1.94 -2.72
CA THR A 688 -37.17 -2.14 -3.03
C THR A 688 -36.31 -1.55 -1.91
N ILE A 689 -35.35 -2.33 -1.44
CA ILE A 689 -34.32 -1.89 -0.52
C ILE A 689 -32.98 -1.82 -1.27
N VAL A 690 -32.30 -0.69 -1.11
CA VAL A 690 -31.00 -0.44 -1.72
C VAL A 690 -29.96 -0.28 -0.61
N VAL A 691 -28.87 -1.03 -0.71
CA VAL A 691 -27.73 -0.94 0.19
C VAL A 691 -26.51 -0.52 -0.61
N MET A 692 -25.79 0.50 -0.16
CA MET A 692 -24.48 0.85 -0.70
C MET A 692 -23.46 0.94 0.42
N PHE A 693 -22.27 0.42 0.18
CA PHE A 693 -21.13 0.48 1.11
C PHE A 693 -19.81 0.42 0.36
N GLY A 694 -18.75 0.91 1.01
CA GLY A 694 -17.40 0.80 0.48
C GLY A 694 -16.75 -0.54 0.82
N ASP A 695 -15.90 -1.04 -0.05
CA ASP A 695 -15.15 -2.29 0.18
C ASP A 695 -13.86 -2.08 0.97
N HIS A 696 -13.19 -0.94 0.78
CA HIS A 696 -12.00 -0.51 1.52
C HIS A 696 -11.69 0.98 1.28
N GLN A 697 -10.79 1.55 2.07
CA GLN A 697 -10.24 2.89 1.81
C GLN A 697 -9.19 2.85 0.68
N PRO A 698 -8.94 4.00 0.00
CA PRO A 698 -7.95 4.10 -1.07
C PRO A 698 -6.52 3.92 -0.57
N LYS A 699 -5.65 3.35 -1.39
CA LYS A 699 -4.21 3.46 -1.19
C LYS A 699 -3.71 4.75 -1.85
N LEU A 700 -3.71 5.82 -1.07
CA LEU A 700 -3.01 7.07 -1.39
C LEU A 700 -1.58 7.02 -0.84
N GLU A 701 -0.78 8.08 -1.11
CA GLU A 701 0.59 8.18 -0.64
C GLU A 701 0.67 8.12 0.89
N ASP A 702 1.71 7.48 1.42
CA ASP A 702 1.94 7.42 2.86
C ASP A 702 2.02 8.83 3.46
N GLU A 703 2.58 9.80 2.72
CA GLU A 703 2.66 11.21 3.12
C GLU A 703 1.31 11.88 3.30
N PHE A 704 0.36 11.61 2.40
CA PHE A 704 -1.00 12.12 2.55
C PHE A 704 -1.61 11.61 3.87
N TYR A 705 -1.47 10.33 4.16
CA TYR A 705 -1.97 9.78 5.42
C TYR A 705 -1.20 10.31 6.64
N GLU A 706 0.12 10.53 6.54
CA GLU A 706 0.88 11.18 7.62
C GLU A 706 0.39 12.61 7.90
N LEU A 707 0.05 13.37 6.86
CA LEU A 707 -0.58 14.68 6.99
C LEU A 707 -1.98 14.56 7.61
N LEU A 708 -2.76 13.60 7.15
CA LEU A 708 -4.12 13.38 7.62
C LEU A 708 -4.15 12.96 9.10
N TYR A 709 -3.24 12.08 9.54
CA TYR A 709 -3.10 11.69 10.95
C TYR A 709 -2.34 12.73 11.80
N GLY A 710 -1.62 13.65 11.18
CA GLY A 710 -0.71 14.57 11.85
C GLY A 710 0.50 13.90 12.51
N LYS A 711 0.84 12.66 12.12
CA LYS A 711 1.96 11.88 12.68
C LYS A 711 2.44 10.78 11.75
N ASP A 712 3.63 10.23 12.07
CA ASP A 712 4.20 9.06 11.36
C ASP A 712 3.28 7.84 11.47
N LEU A 713 3.03 7.18 10.35
CA LEU A 713 2.13 6.01 10.27
C LEU A 713 2.61 4.82 11.13
N ASN A 714 3.92 4.71 11.40
CA ASN A 714 4.45 3.66 12.27
C ASN A 714 4.18 3.92 13.76
N SER A 715 3.73 5.12 14.12
CA SER A 715 3.40 5.54 15.49
C SER A 715 1.92 5.41 15.83
N LEU A 716 1.07 4.98 14.88
CA LEU A 716 -0.38 4.83 15.09
C LEU A 716 -0.68 3.74 16.13
N ASN A 717 -1.59 4.06 17.05
CA ASN A 717 -2.16 3.06 17.96
C ASN A 717 -3.28 2.26 17.25
N ILE A 718 -3.80 1.20 17.91
CA ILE A 718 -4.82 0.31 17.33
C ILE A 718 -6.08 1.07 16.90
N LYS A 719 -6.58 2.00 17.73
CA LYS A 719 -7.79 2.78 17.41
C LYS A 719 -7.58 3.69 16.20
N GLU A 720 -6.40 4.27 16.08
CA GLU A 720 -6.03 5.08 14.93
C GLU A 720 -5.88 4.22 13.68
N MET A 721 -5.25 3.05 13.78
CA MET A 721 -5.17 2.10 12.67
C MET A 721 -6.54 1.63 12.19
N GLN A 722 -7.49 1.38 13.10
CA GLN A 722 -8.87 1.01 12.74
C GLN A 722 -9.54 2.01 11.82
N LYS A 723 -9.22 3.30 11.94
CA LYS A 723 -9.78 4.33 11.07
C LYS A 723 -9.45 4.10 9.59
N LYS A 724 -8.33 3.46 9.25
CA LYS A 724 -7.98 3.07 7.89
C LYS A 724 -8.88 1.96 7.32
N PHE A 725 -9.52 1.22 8.19
CA PHE A 725 -10.41 0.11 7.84
C PHE A 725 -11.89 0.48 8.02
N THR A 726 -12.18 1.77 8.12
CA THR A 726 -13.53 2.28 8.31
C THR A 726 -14.05 2.86 6.99
N VAL A 727 -15.22 2.41 6.56
CA VAL A 727 -15.91 2.86 5.35
C VAL A 727 -17.37 3.17 5.64
N PRO A 728 -18.00 4.10 4.90
CA PRO A 728 -19.43 4.42 5.08
C PRO A 728 -20.32 3.33 4.48
N PHE A 729 -21.53 3.24 5.01
CA PHE A 729 -22.63 2.51 4.41
C PHE A 729 -23.93 3.29 4.49
N VAL A 730 -24.86 2.98 3.58
CA VAL A 730 -26.23 3.47 3.56
C VAL A 730 -27.18 2.33 3.17
N ILE A 731 -28.30 2.20 3.90
CA ILE A 731 -29.44 1.36 3.57
C ILE A 731 -30.61 2.30 3.38
N TRP A 732 -31.25 2.24 2.23
CA TRP A 732 -32.43 3.04 1.89
C TRP A 732 -33.51 2.13 1.30
N ALA A 733 -34.76 2.45 1.55
CA ALA A 733 -35.91 1.76 0.96
C ALA A 733 -36.96 2.74 0.41
N ASN A 734 -37.71 2.33 -0.62
CA ASN A 734 -38.85 3.08 -1.11
C ASN A 734 -40.13 2.76 -0.30
N TYR A 735 -40.00 2.19 0.88
CA TYR A 735 -41.01 1.87 1.84
C TYR A 735 -40.55 2.17 3.26
N ASP A 736 -41.46 2.26 4.22
CA ASP A 736 -41.13 2.63 5.58
C ASP A 736 -40.18 1.62 6.25
N ILE A 737 -39.02 2.10 6.67
CA ILE A 737 -38.08 1.37 7.51
C ILE A 737 -37.77 2.20 8.76
N LYS A 738 -37.25 1.55 9.79
CA LYS A 738 -36.83 2.26 11.00
C LYS A 738 -35.54 3.05 10.70
N GLU A 739 -35.71 4.37 10.62
CA GLU A 739 -34.62 5.29 10.34
C GLU A 739 -33.56 5.29 11.45
N GLN A 740 -32.30 5.36 11.08
CA GLN A 740 -31.20 5.50 12.02
C GLN A 740 -30.03 6.24 11.37
N GLU A 741 -29.76 7.44 11.82
CA GLU A 741 -28.51 8.14 11.47
C GLU A 741 -27.39 7.76 12.46
N ASN A 742 -26.15 7.77 11.99
CA ASN A 742 -24.95 7.52 12.79
C ASN A 742 -25.00 6.17 13.55
N VAL A 743 -25.28 5.09 12.82
CA VAL A 743 -25.12 3.74 13.38
C VAL A 743 -23.72 3.63 13.96
N LYS A 744 -23.63 3.28 15.24
CA LYS A 744 -22.33 3.00 15.86
C LYS A 744 -21.61 1.93 15.06
N LEU A 745 -20.30 2.05 14.96
CA LEU A 745 -19.42 1.21 14.19
C LEU A 745 -19.86 -0.27 14.20
N THR A 746 -20.16 -0.79 13.02
CA THR A 746 -20.46 -2.20 12.75
C THR A 746 -19.32 -2.81 11.91
N SER A 747 -19.51 -3.98 11.32
CA SER A 747 -18.53 -4.57 10.38
C SER A 747 -19.25 -5.20 9.17
N ALA A 748 -18.54 -5.39 8.08
CA ALA A 748 -19.08 -5.86 6.81
C ALA A 748 -19.89 -7.15 6.94
N ASN A 749 -19.43 -8.08 7.77
CA ASN A 749 -20.08 -9.37 8.01
C ASN A 749 -21.42 -9.26 8.79
N TYR A 750 -21.74 -8.10 9.38
CA TYR A 750 -23.04 -7.86 10.04
C TYR A 750 -23.99 -6.97 9.24
N LEU A 751 -23.52 -6.34 8.15
CA LEU A 751 -24.33 -5.41 7.39
C LEU A 751 -25.52 -6.08 6.71
N SER A 752 -25.35 -7.31 6.18
CA SER A 752 -26.45 -8.09 5.60
C SER A 752 -27.54 -8.39 6.62
N THR A 753 -27.17 -8.69 7.86
CA THR A 753 -28.12 -8.90 8.96
C THR A 753 -28.91 -7.62 9.29
N LEU A 754 -28.23 -6.46 9.29
CA LEU A 754 -28.89 -5.17 9.52
C LEU A 754 -29.90 -4.85 8.42
N MET A 755 -29.54 -5.13 7.15
CA MET A 755 -30.45 -5.01 6.00
C MET A 755 -31.65 -5.96 6.12
N LEU A 756 -31.41 -7.25 6.39
CA LEU A 756 -32.48 -8.25 6.48
C LEU A 756 -33.51 -7.94 7.58
N LYS A 757 -33.13 -7.23 8.63
CA LYS A 757 -34.10 -6.74 9.65
C LYS A 757 -35.09 -5.74 9.10
N GLN A 758 -34.85 -5.11 7.96
CA GLN A 758 -35.74 -4.14 7.31
C GLN A 758 -36.63 -4.82 6.25
N THR A 759 -36.40 -6.09 5.93
CA THR A 759 -37.23 -6.91 5.05
C THR A 759 -38.24 -7.73 5.88
N ASN A 760 -39.18 -8.42 5.19
CA ASN A 760 -40.17 -9.29 5.85
C ASN A 760 -39.83 -10.79 5.69
#